data_0e1c6047ee1ec7117b42c31a68892294
#
_entry.id   0e1c6047ee1ec7117b42c31a68892294
#
_cell.length_a   1.000
_cell.length_b   1.000
_cell.length_c   1.000
_cell.angle_alpha   90.00
_cell.angle_beta   90.00
_cell.angle_gamma   90.00
#
_symmetry.space_group_name_H-M   'P 1'
#
loop_
_entity.id
_entity.type
_entity.pdbx_description
1 polymer ?
#
loop_
_entity_poly.entity_id
_entity_poly.type
_entity_poly.pdbx_seq_one_letter_code
_entity_poly.pdbx_strand_id
1 'polypeptide(L)'
;MRVFSIILLFSISNCPCNASLPADTIKGSYHLQEVVVESKKIDALQSDDHGDGITINNSQLSKSLRVFGEADALSFVRLLPGIQIGNDYASGLSVQGCDYSQTLIDMAGAPVFYPYHALGIFSTCNTAHFKNTRIEKSIHFPDFPDRLGGGIWLSPQDELPGQMAGEFNLGLLATSAHTAIPIGKSCGLWLSGRLSYVNLLYSHFLQQKGEGHRTRYDFHDLNTTFLWKPSKQDDISFNIYRNGDGLNDYGSAFLLNAKSKWYNTTSSCIWEHHGKIKHRHTLWASNYNNRTIFSITSFYSILSSDITMAGYKDTYTLPLAKGNQLRWGMELEAGFFHAQGIEIDSIHNKPAMEKSLKETVYADYILRCSPKANLSIGARATAYQIHRFHRYNIDPMLTLEVTPTAQSTYSVHAGIYHQYIHQVGFSEIGMPTNYWIPADERIPVQRAIALSASWKKKFWHNQYELDVDIYGKRLDGQTEFRGVLLDILSSEYNEYHHIDQGKGYNWGVDLMLRRNYGRWNGWLSYSLGFAKRIFDIDEEWTNSVNEPLHQLSLFTRYRLSDYFSIAGTFTYASGRPYTKGTSLYIVAENVINSYGKRNGARLPDYHRLDLSVTWHINPHRESKIKQELNLSLLNAYYHKNIISMYYTYNYKKSILYQRKRYSFYNMLPSLSYTLKF
;
A
#
# COMPACT_ATOMS: atom_id res chain seq x y z
N MET A 1 18.34 31.56 -13.95
CA MET A 1 18.80 32.34 -12.79
C MET A 1 17.83 33.52 -12.55
N ARG A 2 16.99 33.42 -11.58
CA ARG A 2 16.41 34.45 -10.72
C ARG A 2 15.44 33.77 -9.79
N VAL A 3 15.83 33.71 -8.53
CA VAL A 3 15.14 33.16 -7.38
C VAL A 3 14.05 34.17 -6.99
N PHE A 4 12.80 33.73 -6.87
CA PHE A 4 11.75 34.53 -6.23
C PHE A 4 11.60 34.03 -4.79
N SER A 5 12.14 34.82 -3.86
CA SER A 5 11.85 34.75 -2.43
C SER A 5 10.53 35.44 -2.16
N ILE A 6 9.52 34.72 -1.70
CA ILE A 6 8.33 35.30 -1.08
C ILE A 6 8.42 35.01 0.41
N ILE A 7 8.83 36.05 1.15
CA ILE A 7 8.73 36.11 2.62
C ILE A 7 7.41 36.80 2.93
N LEU A 8 6.47 36.09 3.53
CA LEU A 8 5.25 36.67 4.09
C LEU A 8 5.51 37.06 5.54
N LEU A 9 5.74 38.33 5.78
CA LEU A 9 5.78 38.94 7.11
C LEU A 9 4.34 39.16 7.60
N PHE A 10 3.94 38.46 8.65
CA PHE A 10 2.76 38.84 9.44
C PHE A 10 3.20 39.70 10.60
N SER A 11 2.86 40.98 10.54
CA SER A 11 2.99 41.92 11.64
C SER A 11 1.87 41.72 12.67
N ILE A 12 2.25 41.42 13.89
CA ILE A 12 1.35 41.36 15.06
C ILE A 12 1.28 42.79 15.61
N SER A 13 0.14 43.44 15.47
CA SER A 13 -0.15 44.66 16.20
C SER A 13 -0.88 44.35 17.49
N ASN A 14 -0.20 44.51 18.61
CA ASN A 14 -0.81 44.57 19.93
C ASN A 14 -1.59 45.84 20.13
N CYS A 15 -2.86 45.76 20.42
CA CYS A 15 -3.66 46.90 20.90
C CYS A 15 -4.23 46.54 22.27
N PRO A 16 -3.86 47.21 23.35
CA PRO A 16 -4.51 47.06 24.65
C PRO A 16 -5.71 48.01 24.71
N CYS A 17 -6.91 47.46 24.74
CA CYS A 17 -8.11 48.21 25.13
C CYS A 17 -8.49 47.87 26.58
N ASN A 18 -8.17 48.79 27.49
CA ASN A 18 -8.81 48.87 28.80
C ASN A 18 -10.10 49.69 28.65
N ALA A 19 -11.24 49.06 28.82
CA ALA A 19 -12.51 49.72 29.05
C ALA A 19 -13.18 49.12 30.27
N SER A 20 -13.19 49.86 31.35
CA SER A 20 -14.02 49.61 32.53
C SER A 20 -15.44 50.14 32.26
N LEU A 21 -16.44 49.29 32.28
CA LEU A 21 -17.84 49.65 32.33
C LEU A 21 -18.45 49.36 33.70
N PRO A 22 -19.38 50.17 34.19
CA PRO A 22 -19.93 50.03 35.55
C PRO A 22 -20.90 48.86 35.65
N ALA A 23 -20.88 48.25 36.82
CA ALA A 23 -21.73 47.11 37.18
C ALA A 23 -23.21 47.56 37.31
N ASP A 24 -24.02 47.17 36.36
CA ASP A 24 -25.49 47.15 36.54
C ASP A 24 -25.93 45.75 36.89
N THR A 25 -26.55 45.66 38.06
CA THR A 25 -27.05 44.43 38.66
C THR A 25 -28.34 43.98 37.94
N ILE A 26 -28.24 43.04 37.02
CA ILE A 26 -29.42 42.35 36.46
C ILE A 26 -29.64 41.06 37.26
N LYS A 27 -30.63 41.08 38.14
CA LYS A 27 -31.20 39.89 38.78
C LYS A 27 -32.12 39.16 37.79
N GLY A 28 -31.58 38.12 37.18
CA GLY A 28 -32.32 37.18 36.37
C GLY A 28 -31.38 36.09 35.86
N SER A 29 -31.36 34.93 36.53
CA SER A 29 -30.63 33.75 36.02
C SER A 29 -31.45 33.14 34.88
N TYR A 30 -31.08 33.46 33.66
CA TYR A 30 -31.51 32.66 32.50
C TYR A 30 -30.55 31.49 32.35
N HIS A 31 -31.01 30.28 32.65
CA HIS A 31 -30.37 29.06 32.21
C HIS A 31 -30.52 29.02 30.69
N LEU A 32 -29.50 29.49 30.00
CA LEU A 32 -29.30 29.13 28.60
C LEU A 32 -29.04 27.64 28.57
N GLN A 33 -29.89 26.87 27.90
CA GLN A 33 -29.57 25.50 27.55
C GLN A 33 -28.26 25.53 26.79
N GLU A 34 -27.26 24.81 27.31
CA GLU A 34 -25.99 24.60 26.62
C GLU A 34 -26.29 23.99 25.25
N VAL A 35 -26.22 24.79 24.20
CA VAL A 35 -26.27 24.26 22.83
C VAL A 35 -24.95 23.57 22.59
N VAL A 36 -24.88 22.30 22.94
CA VAL A 36 -23.78 21.43 22.52
C VAL A 36 -23.89 21.32 21.01
N VAL A 37 -23.17 22.19 20.30
CA VAL A 37 -22.91 22.01 18.87
C VAL A 37 -21.96 20.85 18.77
N GLU A 38 -22.48 19.62 18.74
CA GLU A 38 -21.71 18.45 18.28
C GLU A 38 -21.34 18.68 16.82
N SER A 39 -20.23 19.36 16.62
CA SER A 39 -19.62 19.37 15.30
C SER A 39 -19.04 17.99 15.07
N LYS A 40 -19.67 17.23 14.17
CA LYS A 40 -19.23 15.89 13.82
C LYS A 40 -17.78 15.93 13.32
N LYS A 41 -16.86 15.49 14.18
CA LYS A 41 -15.49 15.20 13.81
C LYS A 41 -15.53 14.07 12.76
N ILE A 42 -15.03 14.34 11.57
CA ILE A 42 -14.95 13.34 10.51
C ILE A 42 -13.57 12.69 10.65
N ASP A 43 -13.46 11.67 11.48
CA ASP A 43 -12.20 10.93 11.67
C ASP A 43 -11.98 9.94 10.50
N ALA A 44 -11.74 10.48 9.30
CA ALA A 44 -11.36 9.64 8.16
C ALA A 44 -9.92 9.14 8.30
N LEU A 45 -9.03 9.95 8.88
CA LEU A 45 -7.65 9.63 9.17
C LEU A 45 -7.37 9.93 10.64
N GLN A 46 -6.81 8.97 11.34
CA GLN A 46 -6.33 9.11 12.71
C GLN A 46 -4.82 8.85 12.72
N SER A 47 -4.04 9.75 13.33
CA SER A 47 -2.68 9.41 13.71
C SER A 47 -2.74 8.40 14.84
N ASP A 48 -1.95 7.36 14.75
CA ASP A 48 -1.73 6.50 15.88
C ASP A 48 -0.99 7.29 16.97
N ASP A 49 -1.28 6.97 18.21
CA ASP A 49 -0.62 7.65 19.35
C ASP A 49 0.87 7.31 19.43
N HIS A 50 1.31 6.28 18.70
CA HIS A 50 2.68 5.79 18.69
C HIS A 50 3.31 5.94 17.29
N GLY A 51 4.45 6.65 17.23
CA GLY A 51 5.28 6.75 16.04
C GLY A 51 4.63 7.45 14.84
N ASP A 52 4.94 6.96 13.63
CA ASP A 52 4.49 7.50 12.34
C ASP A 52 3.25 6.78 11.78
N GLY A 53 2.56 5.98 12.60
CA GLY A 53 1.37 5.24 12.22
C GLY A 53 0.19 6.15 11.87
N ILE A 54 -0.56 5.75 10.83
CA ILE A 54 -1.80 6.39 10.37
C ILE A 54 -2.86 5.32 10.20
N THR A 55 -4.03 5.51 10.83
CA THR A 55 -5.19 4.63 10.67
C THR A 55 -6.27 5.33 9.85
N ILE A 56 -6.70 4.69 8.78
CA ILE A 56 -7.79 5.11 7.90
C ILE A 56 -9.06 4.36 8.30
N ASN A 57 -10.12 5.09 8.62
CA ASN A 57 -11.43 4.50 8.81
C ASN A 57 -12.08 4.23 7.45
N ASN A 58 -12.23 2.96 7.07
CA ASN A 58 -12.70 2.56 5.76
C ASN A 58 -14.16 2.96 5.48
N SER A 59 -15.01 3.06 6.50
CA SER A 59 -16.38 3.56 6.34
C SER A 59 -16.45 5.03 5.93
N GLN A 60 -15.46 5.83 6.30
CA GLN A 60 -15.35 7.23 5.88
C GLN A 60 -14.69 7.33 4.50
N LEU A 61 -13.79 6.40 4.20
CA LEU A 61 -13.13 6.31 2.90
C LEU A 61 -14.14 6.04 1.78
N SER A 62 -15.14 5.17 2.01
CA SER A 62 -16.19 4.87 1.04
C SER A 62 -17.04 6.09 0.63
N LYS A 63 -17.01 7.18 1.45
CA LYS A 63 -17.67 8.46 1.16
C LYS A 63 -16.79 9.46 0.42
N SER A 64 -15.57 9.07 0.09
CA SER A 64 -14.53 9.92 -0.51
C SER A 64 -14.45 9.75 -2.04
N LEU A 65 -13.29 9.99 -2.64
CA LEU A 65 -13.05 9.76 -4.06
C LEU A 65 -13.22 8.27 -4.40
N ARG A 66 -13.93 7.99 -5.49
CA ARG A 66 -14.07 6.64 -6.03
C ARG A 66 -13.30 6.53 -7.34
N VAL A 67 -12.40 5.58 -7.42
CA VAL A 67 -11.67 5.25 -8.64
C VAL A 67 -12.50 4.23 -9.42
N PHE A 68 -12.94 4.57 -10.62
CA PHE A 68 -13.86 3.75 -11.43
C PHE A 68 -15.13 3.31 -10.69
N GLY A 69 -15.58 4.15 -9.75
CA GLY A 69 -16.79 3.85 -8.97
C GLY A 69 -16.56 3.05 -7.70
N GLU A 70 -15.34 2.63 -7.43
CA GLU A 70 -14.96 1.86 -6.25
C GLU A 70 -14.15 2.70 -5.26
N ALA A 71 -14.41 2.53 -3.96
CA ALA A 71 -13.53 3.03 -2.92
C ALA A 71 -12.36 2.05 -2.75
N ASP A 72 -11.13 2.55 -2.87
CA ASP A 72 -9.92 1.73 -2.86
C ASP A 72 -8.96 2.19 -1.76
N ALA A 73 -8.81 1.40 -0.70
CA ALA A 73 -7.99 1.72 0.46
C ALA A 73 -6.50 1.84 0.10
N LEU A 74 -5.95 0.97 -0.74
CA LEU A 74 -4.53 1.03 -1.11
C LEU A 74 -4.24 2.20 -2.06
N SER A 75 -5.18 2.59 -2.93
CA SER A 75 -5.06 3.80 -3.72
C SER A 75 -5.04 5.06 -2.85
N PHE A 76 -5.79 5.07 -1.75
CA PHE A 76 -5.74 6.14 -0.75
C PHE A 76 -4.42 6.18 0.02
N VAL A 77 -3.87 5.03 0.37
CA VAL A 77 -2.56 4.91 1.02
C VAL A 77 -1.47 5.59 0.18
N ARG A 78 -1.55 5.49 -1.15
CA ARG A 78 -0.61 6.19 -2.06
C ARG A 78 -0.63 7.71 -1.96
N LEU A 79 -1.68 8.31 -1.39
CA LEU A 79 -1.78 9.77 -1.19
C LEU A 79 -1.12 10.24 0.12
N LEU A 80 -0.67 9.31 0.97
CA LEU A 80 0.01 9.60 2.22
C LEU A 80 1.50 9.88 1.99
N PRO A 81 2.13 10.70 2.85
CA PRO A 81 3.55 11.00 2.70
C PRO A 81 4.41 9.76 2.96
N GLY A 82 5.54 9.65 2.26
CA GLY A 82 6.45 8.50 2.33
C GLY A 82 6.06 7.30 1.49
N ILE A 83 4.88 7.31 0.84
CA ILE A 83 4.43 6.25 -0.06
C ILE A 83 4.66 6.69 -1.52
N GLN A 84 5.30 5.86 -2.32
CA GLN A 84 5.66 6.23 -3.68
C GLN A 84 4.44 6.44 -4.58
N ILE A 85 4.45 7.58 -5.29
CA ILE A 85 3.52 7.96 -6.36
C ILE A 85 4.26 7.91 -7.71
N GLY A 86 3.53 8.07 -8.83
CA GLY A 86 4.16 8.27 -10.15
C GLY A 86 4.36 6.99 -10.94
N ASN A 87 3.77 5.89 -10.50
CA ASN A 87 3.63 4.69 -11.29
C ASN A 87 2.19 4.16 -11.20
N ASP A 88 1.45 4.27 -12.31
CA ASP A 88 0.07 3.79 -12.39
C ASP A 88 -0.01 2.26 -12.47
N TYR A 89 1.10 1.59 -12.78
CA TYR A 89 1.21 0.15 -12.92
C TYR A 89 2.21 -0.39 -11.90
N ALA A 90 1.78 -0.64 -10.69
CA ALA A 90 2.65 -1.13 -9.63
C ALA A 90 2.25 -2.53 -9.16
N SER A 91 3.23 -3.38 -8.93
CA SER A 91 3.02 -4.69 -8.31
C SER A 91 3.02 -4.66 -6.78
N GLY A 92 3.20 -3.48 -6.18
CA GLY A 92 3.28 -3.29 -4.73
C GLY A 92 3.24 -1.82 -4.32
N LEU A 93 3.52 -1.56 -3.06
CA LEU A 93 3.69 -0.24 -2.48
C LEU A 93 5.13 -0.09 -1.99
N SER A 94 5.79 0.98 -2.42
CA SER A 94 7.12 1.36 -1.92
C SER A 94 6.97 2.39 -0.82
N VAL A 95 7.54 2.11 0.33
CA VAL A 95 7.52 2.98 1.51
C VAL A 95 8.92 3.55 1.72
N GLN A 96 9.06 4.87 1.72
CA GLN A 96 10.32 5.58 1.96
C GLN A 96 11.49 5.07 1.09
N GLY A 97 11.22 4.79 -0.19
CA GLY A 97 12.23 4.32 -1.16
C GLY A 97 12.65 2.86 -1.00
N CYS A 98 11.98 2.07 -0.17
CA CYS A 98 12.15 0.63 -0.07
C CYS A 98 11.48 -0.08 -1.25
N ASP A 99 11.90 -1.31 -1.55
CA ASP A 99 11.31 -2.09 -2.62
C ASP A 99 9.91 -2.62 -2.24
N TYR A 100 9.14 -3.03 -3.24
CA TYR A 100 7.78 -3.54 -3.02
C TYR A 100 7.75 -4.76 -2.10
N SER A 101 8.75 -5.66 -2.19
CA SER A 101 8.89 -6.82 -1.32
C SER A 101 9.16 -6.47 0.14
N GLN A 102 9.64 -5.24 0.39
CA GLN A 102 10.02 -4.76 1.72
C GLN A 102 8.87 -4.10 2.47
N THR A 103 7.68 -4.02 1.86
CA THR A 103 6.44 -3.53 2.50
C THR A 103 5.50 -4.70 2.74
N LEU A 104 5.08 -4.90 3.99
CA LEU A 104 4.05 -5.87 4.32
C LEU A 104 2.68 -5.35 3.89
N ILE A 105 1.86 -6.23 3.30
CA ILE A 105 0.42 -6.02 3.18
C ILE A 105 -0.25 -7.20 3.85
N ASP A 106 -0.95 -6.92 4.94
CA ASP A 106 -1.63 -7.89 5.78
C ASP A 106 -3.14 -7.71 5.67
N MET A 107 -3.86 -8.76 5.33
CA MET A 107 -5.32 -8.79 5.34
C MET A 107 -5.80 -9.71 6.46
N ALA A 108 -6.37 -9.12 7.51
CA ALA A 108 -6.94 -9.85 8.62
C ALA A 108 -5.96 -10.88 9.23
N GLY A 109 -4.68 -10.51 9.40
CA GLY A 109 -3.65 -11.33 10.05
C GLY A 109 -2.91 -12.29 9.11
N ALA A 110 -3.11 -12.21 7.78
CA ALA A 110 -2.39 -13.02 6.80
C ALA A 110 -1.75 -12.14 5.72
N PRO A 111 -0.48 -12.38 5.32
CA PRO A 111 0.19 -11.60 4.28
C PRO A 111 -0.40 -11.86 2.90
N VAL A 112 -0.46 -10.80 2.05
CA VAL A 112 -0.86 -10.87 0.63
C VAL A 112 0.32 -10.47 -0.24
N PHE A 113 0.64 -11.29 -1.24
CA PHE A 113 1.87 -11.13 -2.03
C PHE A 113 1.73 -10.27 -3.29
N TYR A 114 0.55 -10.20 -3.88
CA TYR A 114 0.26 -9.33 -5.02
C TYR A 114 -1.14 -8.73 -4.85
N PRO A 115 -1.26 -7.58 -4.18
CA PRO A 115 -2.53 -7.01 -3.74
C PRO A 115 -3.22 -6.15 -4.80
N TYR A 116 -3.05 -6.44 -6.10
CA TYR A 116 -3.57 -5.60 -7.18
C TYR A 116 -4.25 -6.39 -8.28
N HIS A 117 -5.28 -5.75 -8.85
CA HIS A 117 -5.92 -6.08 -10.11
C HIS A 117 -5.45 -5.16 -11.23
N ALA A 118 -5.72 -5.56 -12.47
CA ALA A 118 -5.53 -4.72 -13.65
C ALA A 118 -4.15 -4.06 -13.71
N LEU A 119 -3.08 -4.84 -13.46
CA LEU A 119 -1.70 -4.36 -13.54
C LEU A 119 -1.38 -3.22 -12.54
N GLY A 120 -2.07 -3.17 -11.41
CA GLY A 120 -1.84 -2.15 -10.38
C GLY A 120 -2.88 -1.02 -10.34
N ILE A 121 -3.87 -1.03 -11.23
CA ILE A 121 -4.91 0.01 -11.32
C ILE A 121 -5.87 -0.02 -10.13
N PHE A 122 -6.27 -1.21 -9.68
CA PHE A 122 -7.14 -1.42 -8.51
C PHE A 122 -6.43 -2.26 -7.46
N SER A 123 -6.73 -2.01 -6.19
CA SER A 123 -6.37 -2.98 -5.18
C SER A 123 -7.34 -4.17 -5.18
N THR A 124 -6.86 -5.31 -4.71
CA THR A 124 -7.69 -6.50 -4.47
C THR A 124 -8.50 -6.37 -3.18
N CYS A 125 -8.40 -5.23 -2.51
CA CYS A 125 -9.01 -4.96 -1.23
C CYS A 125 -10.43 -4.43 -1.40
N ASN A 126 -11.44 -5.19 -0.97
CA ASN A 126 -12.79 -4.66 -0.82
C ASN A 126 -12.86 -3.79 0.43
N THR A 127 -12.75 -2.48 0.25
CA THR A 127 -12.67 -1.49 1.34
C THR A 127 -13.84 -1.58 2.32
N ALA A 128 -15.05 -1.90 1.85
CA ALA A 128 -16.25 -2.00 2.69
C ALA A 128 -16.20 -3.20 3.66
N HIS A 129 -15.38 -4.22 3.37
CA HIS A 129 -15.26 -5.41 4.21
C HIS A 129 -14.47 -5.15 5.50
N PHE A 130 -13.42 -4.32 5.41
CA PHE A 130 -12.50 -4.07 6.52
C PHE A 130 -12.93 -2.85 7.33
N LYS A 131 -12.74 -2.90 8.66
CA LYS A 131 -13.03 -1.79 9.57
C LYS A 131 -12.08 -0.63 9.31
N ASN A 132 -10.78 -0.91 9.36
CA ASN A 132 -9.70 0.06 9.25
C ASN A 132 -8.57 -0.43 8.35
N THR A 133 -7.85 0.54 7.78
CA THR A 133 -6.55 0.32 7.13
C THR A 133 -5.51 1.12 7.91
N ARG A 134 -4.55 0.42 8.55
CA ARG A 134 -3.46 1.00 9.32
C ARG A 134 -2.18 0.94 8.51
N ILE A 135 -1.40 2.00 8.55
CA ILE A 135 -0.10 2.12 7.87
C ILE A 135 0.95 2.51 8.90
N GLU A 136 2.09 1.82 8.90
CA GLU A 136 3.31 2.21 9.60
C GLU A 136 4.46 2.28 8.61
N LYS A 137 5.19 3.39 8.62
CA LYS A 137 6.35 3.62 7.74
C LYS A 137 7.65 3.15 8.39
N SER A 138 7.66 3.08 9.72
CA SER A 138 8.75 2.56 10.54
C SER A 138 8.22 1.46 11.46
N ILE A 139 9.09 0.56 11.87
CA ILE A 139 8.75 -0.58 12.72
C ILE A 139 9.03 -0.18 14.17
N HIS A 140 7.97 0.05 14.94
CA HIS A 140 8.09 0.55 16.31
C HIS A 140 8.10 -0.55 17.37
N PHE A 141 7.63 -1.75 17.03
CA PHE A 141 7.45 -2.86 17.96
C PHE A 141 7.98 -4.17 17.42
N PRO A 142 8.54 -5.04 18.25
CA PRO A 142 9.16 -6.29 17.81
C PRO A 142 8.17 -7.37 17.34
N ASP A 143 6.88 -7.17 17.49
CA ASP A 143 5.84 -8.06 16.93
C ASP A 143 5.57 -7.82 15.44
N PHE A 144 6.28 -6.91 14.81
CA PHE A 144 6.17 -6.63 13.38
C PHE A 144 6.82 -7.77 12.57
N PRO A 145 6.12 -8.36 11.59
CA PRO A 145 6.71 -9.41 10.76
C PRO A 145 7.69 -8.84 9.74
N ASP A 146 8.90 -9.32 9.79
CA ASP A 146 10.06 -9.32 8.89
C ASP A 146 9.93 -8.56 7.56
N ARG A 147 9.90 -7.23 7.62
CA ARG A 147 9.97 -6.33 6.46
C ARG A 147 10.82 -5.11 6.79
N LEU A 148 11.45 -4.51 5.78
CA LEU A 148 12.35 -3.37 5.95
C LEU A 148 11.68 -2.02 5.72
N GLY A 149 10.60 -2.01 4.95
CA GLY A 149 9.96 -0.78 4.45
C GLY A 149 8.80 -0.27 5.28
N GLY A 150 8.20 -1.12 6.12
CA GLY A 150 6.97 -0.80 6.83
C GLY A 150 5.84 -1.78 6.52
N GLY A 151 4.62 -1.44 6.94
CA GLY A 151 3.47 -2.32 6.73
C GLY A 151 2.13 -1.61 6.62
N ILE A 152 1.19 -2.35 6.05
CA ILE A 152 -0.20 -1.95 5.85
C ILE A 152 -1.07 -3.10 6.32
N TRP A 153 -1.94 -2.84 7.28
CA TRP A 153 -2.84 -3.82 7.87
C TRP A 153 -4.28 -3.45 7.58
N LEU A 154 -5.01 -4.38 7.00
CA LEU A 154 -6.46 -4.29 6.83
C LEU A 154 -7.13 -5.09 7.93
N SER A 155 -7.65 -4.39 8.94
CA SER A 155 -8.25 -5.01 10.11
C SER A 155 -9.66 -5.49 9.81
N PRO A 156 -10.04 -6.73 10.19
CA PRO A 156 -11.40 -7.20 10.05
C PRO A 156 -12.34 -6.45 10.98
N GLN A 157 -13.64 -6.70 10.84
CA GLN A 157 -14.65 -6.19 11.75
C GLN A 157 -14.49 -6.86 13.13
N ASP A 158 -14.60 -6.09 14.21
CA ASP A 158 -14.41 -6.52 15.60
C ASP A 158 -15.66 -6.24 16.48
N GLU A 159 -16.73 -5.70 15.91
CA GLU A 159 -18.00 -5.43 16.57
C GLU A 159 -19.11 -6.22 15.90
N LEU A 160 -19.99 -6.84 16.68
CA LEU A 160 -21.13 -7.59 16.13
C LEU A 160 -22.11 -6.65 15.42
N PRO A 161 -22.65 -7.03 14.25
CA PRO A 161 -23.64 -6.23 13.57
C PRO A 161 -24.94 -6.21 14.37
N GLY A 162 -25.46 -5.02 14.67
CA GLY A 162 -26.71 -4.86 15.43
C GLY A 162 -27.96 -5.26 14.62
N GLN A 163 -27.89 -5.17 13.33
CA GLN A 163 -28.92 -5.56 12.35
C GLN A 163 -28.28 -5.96 11.03
N MET A 164 -29.07 -6.62 10.18
CA MET A 164 -28.61 -6.87 8.81
C MET A 164 -28.40 -5.54 8.08
N ALA A 165 -27.25 -5.37 7.49
CA ALA A 165 -26.86 -4.20 6.73
C ALA A 165 -26.09 -4.62 5.48
N GLY A 166 -26.15 -3.82 4.44
CA GLY A 166 -25.44 -4.13 3.21
C GLY A 166 -25.22 -2.91 2.33
N GLU A 167 -24.29 -3.08 1.40
CA GLU A 167 -23.99 -2.13 0.35
C GLU A 167 -23.86 -2.89 -0.98
N PHE A 168 -24.56 -2.40 -1.99
CA PHE A 168 -24.39 -2.85 -3.38
C PHE A 168 -23.91 -1.67 -4.20
N ASN A 169 -22.83 -1.85 -4.94
CA ASN A 169 -22.25 -0.84 -5.81
C ASN A 169 -22.18 -1.35 -7.25
N LEU A 170 -22.75 -0.58 -8.15
CA LEU A 170 -22.70 -0.81 -9.60
C LEU A 170 -21.82 0.28 -10.21
N GLY A 171 -20.58 -0.07 -10.53
CA GLY A 171 -19.62 0.82 -11.18
C GLY A 171 -19.55 0.57 -12.69
N LEU A 172 -18.67 1.31 -13.38
CA LEU A 172 -18.51 1.20 -14.82
C LEU A 172 -17.71 -0.04 -15.25
N LEU A 173 -16.79 -0.51 -14.41
CA LEU A 173 -15.88 -1.63 -14.73
C LEU A 173 -16.17 -2.89 -13.92
N ALA A 174 -16.73 -2.73 -12.72
CA ALA A 174 -17.01 -3.81 -11.80
C ALA A 174 -18.26 -3.52 -10.96
N THR A 175 -18.85 -4.56 -10.42
CA THR A 175 -19.88 -4.48 -9.39
C THR A 175 -19.38 -5.12 -8.12
N SER A 176 -19.75 -4.53 -6.97
CA SER A 176 -19.42 -5.09 -5.66
C SER A 176 -20.65 -5.15 -4.76
N ALA A 177 -20.64 -6.13 -3.87
CA ALA A 177 -21.66 -6.30 -2.85
C ALA A 177 -20.98 -6.60 -1.51
N HIS A 178 -21.52 -6.02 -0.45
CA HIS A 178 -21.09 -6.26 0.92
C HIS A 178 -22.33 -6.43 1.81
N THR A 179 -22.28 -7.39 2.73
CA THR A 179 -23.37 -7.58 3.71
C THR A 179 -22.80 -7.96 5.07
N ALA A 180 -23.44 -7.44 6.12
CA ALA A 180 -23.21 -7.78 7.52
C ALA A 180 -24.49 -8.41 8.08
N ILE A 181 -24.38 -9.63 8.62
CA ILE A 181 -25.50 -10.45 9.05
C ILE A 181 -25.30 -10.80 10.53
N PRO A 182 -26.18 -10.36 11.46
CA PRO A 182 -26.15 -10.84 12.83
C PRO A 182 -26.62 -12.31 12.90
N ILE A 183 -25.91 -13.14 13.64
CA ILE A 183 -26.25 -14.55 13.87
C ILE A 183 -26.43 -14.75 15.38
N GLY A 184 -27.66 -14.67 15.84
CA GLY A 184 -27.98 -14.69 17.27
C GLY A 184 -27.44 -13.46 17.99
N LYS A 185 -26.97 -13.61 19.24
CA LYS A 185 -26.49 -12.51 20.09
C LYS A 185 -24.96 -12.42 20.20
N SER A 186 -24.26 -13.46 19.74
CA SER A 186 -22.81 -13.60 19.93
C SER A 186 -22.02 -13.80 18.65
N CYS A 187 -22.67 -13.86 17.48
CA CYS A 187 -22.00 -14.08 16.21
C CYS A 187 -22.41 -13.04 15.16
N GLY A 188 -21.48 -12.75 14.26
CA GLY A 188 -21.69 -11.92 13.10
C GLY A 188 -20.97 -12.50 11.88
N LEU A 189 -21.56 -12.33 10.70
CA LEU A 189 -21.00 -12.75 9.43
C LEU A 189 -20.95 -11.57 8.47
N TRP A 190 -19.77 -11.31 7.90
CA TRP A 190 -19.57 -10.35 6.83
C TRP A 190 -19.17 -11.09 5.57
N LEU A 191 -19.86 -10.79 4.48
CA LEU A 191 -19.58 -11.31 3.16
C LEU A 191 -19.42 -10.14 2.21
N SER A 192 -18.36 -10.20 1.39
CA SER A 192 -18.14 -9.21 0.34
C SER A 192 -17.65 -9.89 -0.91
N GLY A 193 -18.16 -9.46 -2.05
CA GLY A 193 -17.74 -9.94 -3.34
C GLY A 193 -17.64 -8.81 -4.35
N ARG A 194 -16.72 -8.93 -5.31
CA ARG A 194 -16.57 -8.03 -6.44
C ARG A 194 -16.33 -8.83 -7.72
N LEU A 195 -16.96 -8.41 -8.80
CA LEU A 195 -16.84 -9.02 -10.11
C LEU A 195 -16.66 -7.94 -11.17
N SER A 196 -15.65 -8.10 -12.04
CA SER A 196 -15.48 -7.25 -13.21
C SER A 196 -16.32 -7.74 -14.37
N TYR A 197 -16.77 -6.82 -15.20
CA TYR A 197 -17.42 -7.08 -16.48
C TYR A 197 -16.81 -6.24 -17.62
N VAL A 198 -15.53 -5.91 -17.45
CA VAL A 198 -14.76 -5.15 -18.46
C VAL A 198 -14.86 -5.79 -19.83
N ASN A 199 -14.77 -7.13 -19.92
CA ASN A 199 -14.87 -7.85 -21.18
C ASN A 199 -16.24 -7.71 -21.85
N LEU A 200 -17.32 -7.62 -21.06
CA LEU A 200 -18.67 -7.49 -21.60
C LEU A 200 -18.91 -6.11 -22.20
N LEU A 201 -18.47 -5.05 -21.50
CA LEU A 201 -18.78 -3.67 -21.89
C LEU A 201 -17.70 -3.05 -22.80
N TYR A 202 -16.43 -3.40 -22.57
CA TYR A 202 -15.28 -2.70 -23.14
C TYR A 202 -14.44 -3.53 -24.11
N SER A 203 -14.76 -4.81 -24.33
CA SER A 203 -14.02 -5.64 -25.31
C SER A 203 -13.97 -5.00 -26.70
N HIS A 204 -15.00 -4.25 -27.06
CA HIS A 204 -15.07 -3.53 -28.34
C HIS A 204 -14.20 -2.25 -28.37
N PHE A 205 -14.03 -1.58 -27.23
CA PHE A 205 -13.22 -0.37 -27.10
C PHE A 205 -11.74 -0.66 -26.92
N LEU A 206 -11.39 -1.83 -26.34
CA LEU A 206 -10.02 -2.30 -26.16
C LEU A 206 -9.43 -2.92 -27.44
N GLN A 207 -10.27 -3.12 -28.48
CA GLN A 207 -9.80 -3.49 -29.81
C GLN A 207 -9.26 -2.26 -30.53
N GLN A 208 -7.95 -2.19 -30.75
CA GLN A 208 -7.39 -1.16 -31.61
C GLN A 208 -7.81 -1.42 -33.05
N LYS A 209 -8.54 -0.48 -33.65
CA LYS A 209 -8.96 -0.56 -35.05
C LYS A 209 -7.73 -0.62 -35.95
N GLY A 210 -7.52 -1.74 -36.61
CA GLY A 210 -6.56 -1.87 -37.71
C GLY A 210 -5.39 -2.84 -37.53
N GLU A 211 -5.09 -3.32 -36.31
CA GLU A 211 -3.90 -4.17 -36.06
C GLU A 211 -4.20 -5.56 -35.50
N GLY A 212 -5.44 -6.00 -35.46
CA GLY A 212 -5.81 -7.31 -34.90
C GLY A 212 -5.54 -7.45 -33.39
N HIS A 213 -5.15 -6.36 -32.73
CA HIS A 213 -4.85 -6.34 -31.31
C HIS A 213 -6.14 -6.48 -30.49
N ARG A 214 -6.17 -7.46 -29.59
CA ARG A 214 -7.32 -7.73 -28.71
C ARG A 214 -6.86 -8.03 -27.30
N THR A 215 -7.23 -7.18 -26.34
CA THR A 215 -7.02 -7.41 -24.92
C THR A 215 -8.33 -7.79 -24.24
N ARG A 216 -8.32 -8.86 -23.45
CA ARG A 216 -9.41 -9.27 -22.56
C ARG A 216 -8.87 -9.33 -21.15
N TYR A 217 -9.63 -8.77 -20.20
CA TYR A 217 -9.27 -8.76 -18.80
C TYR A 217 -10.51 -8.97 -17.92
N ASP A 218 -10.42 -9.85 -16.96
CA ASP A 218 -11.44 -10.11 -15.95
C ASP A 218 -10.81 -10.32 -14.57
N PHE A 219 -11.55 -9.96 -13.52
CA PHE A 219 -11.16 -10.21 -12.15
C PHE A 219 -12.35 -10.42 -11.22
N HIS A 220 -12.09 -11.05 -10.08
CA HIS A 220 -13.06 -11.25 -9.02
C HIS A 220 -12.37 -11.27 -7.64
N ASP A 221 -13.14 -10.87 -6.60
CA ASP A 221 -12.76 -10.95 -5.20
C ASP A 221 -13.87 -11.55 -4.35
N LEU A 222 -13.47 -12.25 -3.30
CA LEU A 222 -14.35 -12.73 -2.24
C LEU A 222 -13.66 -12.51 -0.89
N ASN A 223 -14.40 -11.93 0.06
CA ASN A 223 -13.99 -11.81 1.46
C ASN A 223 -15.10 -12.33 2.35
N THR A 224 -14.72 -13.08 3.38
CA THR A 224 -15.62 -13.59 4.42
C THR A 224 -14.99 -13.40 5.77
N THR A 225 -15.71 -12.81 6.72
CA THR A 225 -15.33 -12.74 8.13
C THR A 225 -16.47 -13.26 8.98
N PHE A 226 -16.21 -14.28 9.79
CA PHE A 226 -17.11 -14.74 10.83
C PHE A 226 -16.52 -14.37 12.18
N LEU A 227 -17.23 -13.56 12.96
CA LEU A 227 -16.86 -13.15 14.30
C LEU A 227 -17.76 -13.85 15.32
N TRP A 228 -17.15 -14.44 16.31
CA TRP A 228 -17.81 -15.09 17.45
C TRP A 228 -17.28 -14.49 18.75
N LYS A 229 -18.17 -13.99 19.57
CA LYS A 229 -17.88 -13.47 20.92
C LYS A 229 -18.50 -14.41 21.96
N PRO A 230 -17.81 -15.51 22.33
CA PRO A 230 -18.31 -16.50 23.31
C PRO A 230 -18.45 -15.90 24.69
N SER A 231 -17.65 -14.90 25.03
CA SER A 231 -17.72 -14.17 26.30
C SER A 231 -17.50 -12.67 26.08
N LYS A 232 -17.60 -11.86 27.15
CA LYS A 232 -17.25 -10.43 27.09
C LYS A 232 -15.74 -10.19 26.97
N GLN A 233 -14.93 -11.22 27.18
CA GLN A 233 -13.48 -11.12 27.18
C GLN A 233 -12.87 -11.79 25.94
N ASP A 234 -13.61 -12.59 25.20
CA ASP A 234 -13.10 -13.37 24.09
C ASP A 234 -13.75 -13.00 22.77
N ASP A 235 -12.94 -12.65 21.81
CA ASP A 235 -13.29 -12.40 20.43
C ASP A 235 -12.55 -13.41 19.54
N ILE A 236 -13.30 -14.19 18.74
CA ILE A 236 -12.72 -15.17 17.81
C ILE A 236 -13.21 -14.81 16.40
N SER A 237 -12.31 -14.57 15.48
CA SER A 237 -12.65 -14.31 14.09
C SER A 237 -12.00 -15.31 13.14
N PHE A 238 -12.79 -15.77 12.16
CA PHE A 238 -12.34 -16.58 11.03
C PHE A 238 -12.47 -15.74 9.77
N ASN A 239 -11.37 -15.60 9.04
CA ASN A 239 -11.30 -14.75 7.86
C ASN A 239 -10.83 -15.57 6.67
N ILE A 240 -11.48 -15.37 5.52
CA ILE A 240 -11.08 -15.98 4.24
C ILE A 240 -11.11 -14.86 3.19
N TYR A 241 -10.05 -14.78 2.42
CA TYR A 241 -9.96 -13.93 1.27
C TYR A 241 -9.48 -14.72 0.06
N ARG A 242 -10.07 -14.45 -1.11
CA ARG A 242 -9.63 -14.96 -2.39
C ARG A 242 -9.85 -13.92 -3.49
N ASN A 243 -8.84 -13.71 -4.33
CA ASN A 243 -9.00 -13.01 -5.59
C ASN A 243 -8.52 -13.89 -6.76
N GLY A 244 -8.92 -13.50 -7.96
CA GLY A 244 -8.40 -14.08 -9.19
C GLY A 244 -8.50 -13.11 -10.35
N ASP A 245 -7.51 -13.18 -11.24
CA ASP A 245 -7.36 -12.35 -12.42
C ASP A 245 -7.05 -13.17 -13.66
N GLY A 246 -7.56 -12.74 -14.79
CA GLY A 246 -7.29 -13.29 -16.10
C GLY A 246 -7.01 -12.19 -17.12
N LEU A 247 -5.81 -12.21 -17.73
CA LEU A 247 -5.42 -11.31 -18.81
C LEU A 247 -5.09 -12.12 -20.06
N ASN A 248 -5.71 -11.79 -21.19
CA ASN A 248 -5.34 -12.31 -22.48
C ASN A 248 -5.09 -11.14 -23.43
N ASP A 249 -3.88 -11.02 -23.92
CA ASP A 249 -3.45 -9.97 -24.85
C ASP A 249 -2.93 -10.60 -26.14
N TYR A 250 -3.58 -10.33 -27.27
CA TYR A 250 -3.29 -10.90 -28.57
C TYR A 250 -2.94 -9.80 -29.57
N GLY A 251 -1.91 -10.07 -30.41
CA GLY A 251 -1.56 -9.20 -31.50
C GLY A 251 -0.81 -7.95 -31.09
N SER A 252 0.00 -8.02 -30.02
CA SER A 252 0.88 -6.92 -29.65
C SER A 252 1.83 -6.55 -30.79
N ALA A 253 2.39 -5.34 -30.76
CA ALA A 253 3.29 -4.81 -31.80
C ALA A 253 4.55 -5.68 -32.07
N PHE A 254 4.81 -6.68 -31.23
CA PHE A 254 5.91 -7.65 -31.38
C PHE A 254 5.43 -9.04 -31.83
N LEU A 255 4.18 -9.20 -32.30
CA LEU A 255 3.56 -10.51 -32.57
C LEU A 255 3.53 -11.42 -31.32
N LEU A 256 3.74 -10.85 -30.14
CA LEU A 256 3.75 -11.55 -28.87
C LEU A 256 2.32 -11.59 -28.32
N ASN A 257 1.81 -12.78 -28.12
CA ASN A 257 0.57 -12.99 -27.36
C ASN A 257 0.93 -13.29 -25.89
N ALA A 258 0.20 -12.70 -24.97
CA ALA A 258 0.37 -12.96 -23.55
C ALA A 258 -0.96 -13.42 -22.94
N LYS A 259 -0.90 -14.53 -22.19
CA LYS A 259 -2.03 -15.02 -21.40
C LYS A 259 -1.55 -15.20 -19.97
N SER A 260 -2.08 -14.40 -19.06
CA SER A 260 -1.69 -14.43 -17.66
C SER A 260 -2.88 -14.71 -16.76
N LYS A 261 -2.66 -15.54 -15.74
CA LYS A 261 -3.60 -15.78 -14.63
C LYS A 261 -2.84 -15.70 -13.32
N TRP A 262 -3.44 -15.04 -12.34
CA TRP A 262 -2.90 -15.01 -10.98
C TRP A 262 -4.00 -14.96 -9.95
N TYR A 263 -3.70 -15.42 -8.75
CA TYR A 263 -4.63 -15.37 -7.63
C TYR A 263 -3.90 -15.38 -6.28
N ASN A 264 -4.54 -14.77 -5.28
CA ASN A 264 -4.19 -14.95 -3.87
C ASN A 264 -5.35 -15.69 -3.17
N THR A 265 -4.99 -16.47 -2.17
CA THR A 265 -5.93 -17.02 -1.21
C THR A 265 -5.33 -16.88 0.17
N THR A 266 -6.02 -16.24 1.11
CA THR A 266 -5.60 -16.18 2.50
C THR A 266 -6.69 -16.69 3.42
N SER A 267 -6.30 -17.26 4.55
CA SER A 267 -7.19 -17.62 5.64
C SER A 267 -6.52 -17.31 6.97
N SER A 268 -7.31 -16.87 7.95
CA SER A 268 -6.82 -16.68 9.31
C SER A 268 -7.88 -17.02 10.35
N CYS A 269 -7.41 -17.43 11.53
CA CYS A 269 -8.19 -17.56 12.74
C CYS A 269 -7.50 -16.69 13.80
N ILE A 270 -8.20 -15.69 14.31
CA ILE A 270 -7.69 -14.75 15.31
C ILE A 270 -8.52 -14.92 16.57
N TRP A 271 -7.86 -15.20 17.69
CA TRP A 271 -8.45 -15.20 19.01
C TRP A 271 -7.81 -14.11 19.85
N GLU A 272 -8.64 -13.17 20.35
CA GLU A 272 -8.26 -12.10 21.24
C GLU A 272 -8.93 -12.27 22.60
N HIS A 273 -8.14 -12.21 23.66
CA HIS A 273 -8.61 -12.23 25.04
C HIS A 273 -8.34 -10.91 25.74
N HIS A 274 -9.38 -10.30 26.32
CA HIS A 274 -9.34 -8.98 26.94
C HIS A 274 -9.33 -9.06 28.48
N GLY A 275 -8.62 -10.02 29.07
CA GLY A 275 -8.44 -10.18 30.51
C GLY A 275 -7.35 -9.30 31.12
N LYS A 276 -6.90 -9.63 32.34
CA LYS A 276 -5.78 -8.94 33.01
C LYS A 276 -4.49 -9.03 32.16
N ILE A 277 -4.22 -10.19 31.61
CA ILE A 277 -3.21 -10.38 30.56
C ILE A 277 -4.01 -10.41 29.26
N LYS A 278 -3.82 -9.39 28.43
CA LYS A 278 -4.39 -9.40 27.09
C LYS A 278 -3.53 -10.30 26.23
N HIS A 279 -4.16 -11.14 25.42
CA HIS A 279 -3.41 -11.94 24.44
C HIS A 279 -4.16 -12.06 23.13
N ARG A 280 -3.39 -12.21 22.08
CA ARG A 280 -3.87 -12.41 20.72
C ARG A 280 -3.12 -13.59 20.11
N HIS A 281 -3.87 -14.54 19.57
CA HIS A 281 -3.35 -15.67 18.82
C HIS A 281 -3.84 -15.57 17.38
N THR A 282 -2.96 -15.74 16.44
CA THR A 282 -3.26 -15.68 15.01
C THR A 282 -2.68 -16.91 14.34
N LEU A 283 -3.54 -17.76 13.81
CA LEU A 283 -3.16 -18.84 12.91
C LEU A 283 -3.54 -18.40 11.50
N TRP A 284 -2.62 -18.50 10.55
CA TRP A 284 -2.85 -18.03 9.21
C TRP A 284 -2.21 -18.91 8.14
N ALA A 285 -2.77 -18.83 6.93
CA ALA A 285 -2.18 -19.38 5.72
C ALA A 285 -2.42 -18.42 4.54
N SER A 286 -1.44 -18.37 3.65
CA SER A 286 -1.48 -17.54 2.44
C SER A 286 -0.88 -18.30 1.27
N ASN A 287 -1.53 -18.24 0.11
CA ASN A 287 -1.02 -18.75 -1.15
C ASN A 287 -1.14 -17.68 -2.22
N TYR A 288 -0.09 -17.48 -2.99
CA TYR A 288 -0.08 -16.71 -4.23
C TYR A 288 0.45 -17.57 -5.36
N ASN A 289 -0.25 -17.59 -6.47
CA ASN A 289 0.13 -18.31 -7.68
C ASN A 289 0.00 -17.39 -8.89
N ASN A 290 0.96 -17.47 -9.80
CA ASN A 290 0.85 -16.87 -11.11
C ASN A 290 1.27 -17.85 -12.21
N ARG A 291 0.67 -17.68 -13.38
CA ARG A 291 1.06 -18.40 -14.61
C ARG A 291 0.86 -17.47 -15.80
N THR A 292 1.94 -17.16 -16.49
CA THR A 292 1.94 -16.33 -17.69
C THR A 292 2.50 -17.12 -18.87
N ILE A 293 1.75 -17.18 -19.97
CA ILE A 293 2.13 -17.83 -21.22
C ILE A 293 2.41 -16.71 -22.23
N PHE A 294 3.61 -16.67 -22.76
CA PHE A 294 3.98 -15.86 -23.89
C PHE A 294 4.06 -16.74 -25.14
N SER A 295 3.55 -16.29 -26.26
CA SER A 295 3.65 -17.01 -27.54
C SER A 295 3.97 -16.06 -28.69
N ILE A 296 4.91 -16.49 -29.56
CA ILE A 296 5.31 -15.81 -30.77
C ILE A 296 5.23 -16.84 -31.91
N THR A 297 4.29 -16.69 -32.81
CA THR A 297 4.08 -17.60 -33.95
C THR A 297 4.01 -19.08 -33.53
N SER A 298 5.10 -19.84 -33.67
CA SER A 298 5.22 -21.27 -33.34
C SER A 298 5.96 -21.52 -32.02
N PHE A 299 6.37 -20.50 -31.31
CA PHE A 299 7.16 -20.58 -30.09
C PHE A 299 6.34 -20.13 -28.90
N TYR A 300 6.38 -20.87 -27.79
CA TYR A 300 5.74 -20.47 -26.55
C TYR A 300 6.68 -20.61 -25.34
N SER A 301 6.49 -19.74 -24.36
CA SER A 301 7.16 -19.81 -23.06
C SER A 301 6.13 -19.67 -21.95
N ILE A 302 6.22 -20.51 -20.94
CA ILE A 302 5.37 -20.46 -19.76
C ILE A 302 6.24 -20.05 -18.56
N LEU A 303 5.85 -18.98 -17.92
CA LEU A 303 6.40 -18.55 -16.63
C LEU A 303 5.37 -18.87 -15.55
N SER A 304 5.79 -19.59 -14.52
CA SER A 304 4.93 -19.90 -13.37
C SER A 304 5.69 -19.74 -12.06
N SER A 305 5.01 -19.24 -11.04
CA SER A 305 5.54 -19.13 -9.69
C SER A 305 4.43 -19.37 -8.67
N ASP A 306 4.78 -20.02 -7.57
CA ASP A 306 3.88 -20.29 -6.46
C ASP A 306 4.60 -20.03 -5.14
N ILE A 307 3.93 -19.33 -4.23
CA ILE A 307 4.36 -19.21 -2.84
C ILE A 307 3.21 -19.57 -1.92
N THR A 308 3.46 -20.52 -1.02
CA THR A 308 2.54 -20.86 0.06
C THR A 308 3.24 -20.65 1.37
N MET A 309 2.62 -19.90 2.27
CA MET A 309 3.13 -19.67 3.62
C MET A 309 2.04 -19.94 4.63
N ALA A 310 2.42 -20.47 5.77
CA ALA A 310 1.53 -20.67 6.91
C ALA A 310 2.27 -20.33 8.19
N GLY A 311 1.57 -19.78 9.16
CA GLY A 311 2.19 -19.38 10.41
C GLY A 311 1.23 -19.31 11.58
N TYR A 312 1.83 -19.34 12.74
CA TYR A 312 1.20 -19.06 14.03
C TYR A 312 1.95 -17.93 14.71
N LYS A 313 1.22 -17.00 15.26
CA LYS A 313 1.77 -15.88 16.04
C LYS A 313 0.94 -15.68 17.29
N ASP A 314 1.58 -15.48 18.42
CA ASP A 314 0.93 -15.01 19.62
C ASP A 314 1.57 -13.72 20.14
N THR A 315 0.79 -12.93 20.86
CA THR A 315 1.25 -11.71 21.52
C THR A 315 0.53 -11.58 22.84
N TYR A 316 1.27 -11.43 23.91
CA TYR A 316 0.77 -11.19 25.26
C TYR A 316 1.11 -9.78 25.70
N THR A 317 0.19 -9.12 26.39
CA THR A 317 0.38 -7.79 26.99
C THR A 317 -0.06 -7.81 28.44
N LEU A 318 0.90 -7.58 29.33
CA LEU A 318 0.70 -7.49 30.78
C LEU A 318 0.87 -6.05 31.24
N PRO A 319 -0.22 -5.37 31.67
CA PRO A 319 -0.12 -4.11 32.36
C PRO A 319 0.59 -4.30 33.71
N LEU A 320 1.59 -3.47 33.98
CA LEU A 320 2.38 -3.48 35.21
C LEU A 320 2.07 -2.23 36.07
N ALA A 321 2.65 -2.17 37.27
CA ALA A 321 2.54 -1.03 38.14
C ALA A 321 3.08 0.25 37.48
N LYS A 322 2.56 1.42 37.92
CA LYS A 322 2.95 2.76 37.45
C LYS A 322 2.68 3.03 35.97
N GLY A 323 1.84 2.22 35.31
CA GLY A 323 1.51 2.36 33.90
C GLY A 323 2.54 1.76 32.94
N ASN A 324 3.49 0.99 33.46
CA ASN A 324 4.40 0.19 32.62
C ASN A 324 3.66 -0.98 31.98
N GLN A 325 4.22 -1.52 30.91
CA GLN A 325 3.66 -2.70 30.24
C GLN A 325 4.81 -3.63 29.81
N LEU A 326 4.59 -4.91 29.90
CA LEU A 326 5.44 -5.93 29.30
C LEU A 326 4.65 -6.61 28.19
N ARG A 327 5.21 -6.65 27.00
CA ARG A 327 4.66 -7.36 25.86
C ARG A 327 5.67 -8.39 25.38
N TRP A 328 5.21 -9.59 25.04
CA TRP A 328 6.05 -10.66 24.52
C TRP A 328 5.23 -11.60 23.65
N GLY A 329 5.88 -12.42 22.88
CA GLY A 329 5.24 -13.42 22.06
C GLY A 329 6.22 -14.23 21.24
N MET A 330 5.66 -15.08 20.42
CA MET A 330 6.40 -15.89 19.45
C MET A 330 5.71 -15.91 18.11
N GLU A 331 6.47 -16.28 17.10
CA GLU A 331 5.99 -16.49 15.74
C GLU A 331 6.68 -17.73 15.17
N LEU A 332 5.89 -18.61 14.57
CA LEU A 332 6.34 -19.76 13.81
C LEU A 332 5.81 -19.65 12.40
N GLU A 333 6.68 -19.74 11.39
CA GLU A 333 6.32 -19.57 10.00
C GLU A 333 6.99 -20.63 9.14
N ALA A 334 6.22 -21.28 8.29
CA ALA A 334 6.69 -22.23 7.27
C ALA A 334 6.40 -21.66 5.88
N GLY A 335 7.41 -21.67 5.02
CA GLY A 335 7.32 -21.20 3.64
C GLY A 335 7.62 -22.32 2.64
N PHE A 336 6.83 -22.36 1.55
CA PHE A 336 6.98 -23.28 0.42
C PHE A 336 7.02 -22.44 -0.85
N PHE A 337 8.15 -22.47 -1.57
CA PHE A 337 8.43 -21.63 -2.71
C PHE A 337 8.71 -22.47 -3.94
N HIS A 338 7.91 -22.29 -4.99
CA HIS A 338 8.32 -22.64 -6.33
C HIS A 338 8.74 -21.33 -7.00
N ALA A 339 10.05 -21.14 -7.11
CA ALA A 339 10.63 -20.03 -7.87
C ALA A 339 10.14 -20.08 -9.33
N GLN A 340 10.68 -19.28 -10.20
CA GLN A 340 10.20 -19.20 -11.58
C GLN A 340 10.38 -20.53 -12.34
N GLY A 341 9.30 -21.26 -12.58
CA GLY A 341 9.26 -22.37 -13.51
C GLY A 341 9.19 -21.85 -14.94
N ILE A 342 10.03 -22.37 -15.84
CA ILE A 342 10.09 -22.01 -17.25
C ILE A 342 9.86 -23.27 -18.09
N GLU A 343 8.85 -23.20 -18.97
CA GLU A 343 8.60 -24.23 -19.97
C GLU A 343 8.73 -23.58 -21.35
N ILE A 344 9.64 -24.08 -22.20
CA ILE A 344 9.88 -23.59 -23.56
C ILE A 344 9.89 -24.82 -24.48
N ASP A 345 8.85 -24.99 -25.30
CA ASP A 345 8.72 -26.17 -26.20
C ASP A 345 9.04 -27.50 -25.49
N SER A 346 10.23 -28.05 -25.75
CA SER A 346 10.71 -29.31 -25.15
C SER A 346 11.54 -29.14 -23.87
N ILE A 347 11.79 -27.89 -23.44
CA ILE A 347 12.56 -27.59 -22.24
C ILE A 347 11.61 -27.33 -21.07
N HIS A 348 11.65 -28.22 -20.08
CA HIS A 348 10.86 -28.08 -18.86
C HIS A 348 11.78 -27.90 -17.67
N ASN A 349 12.04 -26.64 -17.29
CA ASN A 349 12.76 -26.31 -16.07
C ASN A 349 11.76 -25.97 -14.98
N LYS A 350 11.43 -26.94 -14.13
CA LYS A 350 10.68 -26.72 -12.89
C LYS A 350 11.67 -26.75 -11.74
N PRO A 351 11.97 -25.59 -11.12
CA PRO A 351 12.83 -25.59 -9.94
C PRO A 351 12.18 -26.45 -8.83
N ALA A 352 13.04 -27.07 -8.01
CA ALA A 352 12.58 -27.79 -6.85
C ALA A 352 11.84 -26.86 -5.90
N MET A 353 10.89 -27.42 -5.14
CA MET A 353 10.21 -26.66 -4.09
C MET A 353 11.17 -26.38 -2.93
N GLU A 354 11.46 -25.10 -2.70
CA GLU A 354 12.24 -24.65 -1.55
C GLU A 354 11.34 -24.56 -0.31
N LYS A 355 11.84 -25.05 0.84
CA LYS A 355 11.09 -25.08 2.11
C LYS A 355 11.86 -24.36 3.17
N SER A 356 11.27 -23.32 3.76
CA SER A 356 11.85 -22.59 4.87
C SER A 356 11.05 -22.75 6.15
N LEU A 357 11.74 -22.68 7.27
CA LEU A 357 11.16 -22.59 8.61
C LEU A 357 11.76 -21.37 9.31
N LYS A 358 10.92 -20.57 9.94
CA LYS A 358 11.31 -19.40 10.73
C LYS A 358 10.63 -19.48 12.09
N GLU A 359 11.44 -19.38 13.13
CA GLU A 359 11.02 -19.33 14.54
C GLU A 359 11.48 -18.00 15.13
N THR A 360 10.58 -17.27 15.73
CA THR A 360 10.88 -15.96 16.30
C THR A 360 10.29 -15.87 17.70
N VAL A 361 11.05 -15.32 18.61
CA VAL A 361 10.56 -14.89 19.92
C VAL A 361 10.86 -13.39 20.07
N TYR A 362 9.96 -12.69 20.71
CA TYR A 362 10.11 -11.24 20.92
C TYR A 362 9.57 -10.79 22.25
N ALA A 363 10.16 -9.71 22.76
CA ALA A 363 9.65 -9.03 23.93
C ALA A 363 9.98 -7.54 23.85
N ASP A 364 9.10 -6.72 24.41
CA ASP A 364 9.35 -5.32 24.68
C ASP A 364 8.80 -4.88 26.04
N TYR A 365 9.53 -3.99 26.68
CA TYR A 365 9.17 -3.36 27.92
C TYR A 365 8.89 -1.88 27.66
N ILE A 366 7.65 -1.49 27.91
CA ILE A 366 7.21 -0.10 27.80
C ILE A 366 7.28 0.53 29.18
N LEU A 367 8.31 1.34 29.40
CA LEU A 367 8.56 2.09 30.62
C LEU A 367 7.87 3.46 30.54
N ARG A 368 6.95 3.71 31.42
CA ARG A 368 6.38 5.05 31.62
C ARG A 368 7.32 5.89 32.50
N CYS A 369 8.25 6.59 31.84
CA CYS A 369 9.25 7.45 32.51
C CYS A 369 8.59 8.62 33.25
N SER A 370 7.47 9.13 32.70
CA SER A 370 6.66 10.18 33.30
C SER A 370 5.22 10.12 32.76
N PRO A 371 4.26 10.91 33.29
CA PRO A 371 2.92 11.02 32.69
C PRO A 371 2.92 11.47 31.22
N LYS A 372 4.06 12.02 30.74
CA LYS A 372 4.22 12.60 29.41
C LYS A 372 5.29 11.91 28.57
N ALA A 373 5.92 10.86 29.06
CA ALA A 373 7.01 10.20 28.35
C ALA A 373 6.99 8.69 28.56
N ASN A 374 7.03 7.96 27.46
CA ASN A 374 7.13 6.50 27.38
C ASN A 374 8.41 6.12 26.65
N LEU A 375 9.12 5.12 27.16
CA LEU A 375 10.27 4.51 26.53
C LEU A 375 9.99 3.02 26.31
N SER A 376 9.94 2.57 25.08
CA SER A 376 9.85 1.15 24.72
C SER A 376 11.25 0.63 24.37
N ILE A 377 11.64 -0.46 25.01
CA ILE A 377 12.89 -1.18 24.74
C ILE A 377 12.51 -2.61 24.42
N GLY A 378 12.78 -3.03 23.21
CA GLY A 378 12.40 -4.35 22.74
C GLY A 378 13.47 -5.03 21.91
N ALA A 379 13.30 -6.31 21.72
CA ALA A 379 14.12 -7.11 20.81
C ALA A 379 13.31 -8.27 20.23
N ARG A 380 13.71 -8.68 19.06
CA ARG A 380 13.22 -9.85 18.33
C ARG A 380 14.40 -10.77 18.06
N ALA A 381 14.31 -12.05 18.40
CA ALA A 381 15.31 -13.05 18.09
C ALA A 381 14.70 -14.08 17.13
N THR A 382 15.33 -14.25 15.99
CA THR A 382 14.83 -15.11 14.90
C THR A 382 15.85 -16.19 14.56
N ALA A 383 15.38 -17.44 14.50
CA ALA A 383 16.07 -18.57 13.90
C ALA A 383 15.40 -18.87 12.55
N TYR A 384 16.19 -18.86 11.48
CA TYR A 384 15.72 -19.13 10.12
C TYR A 384 16.50 -20.27 9.51
N GLN A 385 15.79 -21.21 8.87
CA GLN A 385 16.36 -22.39 8.27
C GLN A 385 15.76 -22.65 6.89
N ILE A 386 16.63 -22.97 5.94
CA ILE A 386 16.31 -23.51 4.62
C ILE A 386 17.40 -24.50 4.21
N HIS A 387 17.06 -25.74 3.91
CA HIS A 387 18.04 -26.83 3.62
C HIS A 387 19.13 -26.91 4.70
N ARG A 388 20.38 -26.61 4.33
CA ARG A 388 21.56 -26.58 5.22
C ARG A 388 21.92 -25.16 5.66
N PHE A 389 21.22 -24.14 5.14
CA PHE A 389 21.46 -22.76 5.50
C PHE A 389 20.70 -22.40 6.78
N HIS A 390 21.42 -21.92 7.78
CA HIS A 390 20.87 -21.48 9.05
C HIS A 390 21.30 -20.04 9.34
N ARG A 391 20.37 -19.21 9.82
CA ARG A 391 20.65 -17.84 10.26
C ARG A 391 19.98 -17.58 11.61
N TYR A 392 20.71 -16.92 12.47
CA TYR A 392 20.23 -16.45 13.78
C TYR A 392 20.45 -14.94 13.82
N ASN A 393 19.40 -14.18 14.06
CA ASN A 393 19.45 -12.72 14.10
C ASN A 393 18.79 -12.22 15.36
N ILE A 394 19.30 -11.09 15.88
CA ILE A 394 18.68 -10.34 16.98
C ILE A 394 18.45 -8.92 16.48
N ASP A 395 17.21 -8.46 16.59
CA ASP A 395 16.72 -7.18 16.12
C ASP A 395 16.32 -6.30 17.32
N PRO A 396 17.24 -5.52 17.88
CA PRO A 396 16.93 -4.58 18.95
C PRO A 396 16.15 -3.39 18.42
N MET A 397 15.22 -2.88 19.23
CA MET A 397 14.38 -1.74 18.93
C MET A 397 14.25 -0.83 20.14
N LEU A 398 14.27 0.48 19.89
CA LEU A 398 14.11 1.51 20.91
C LEU A 398 13.15 2.57 20.39
N THR A 399 12.11 2.88 21.16
CA THR A 399 11.17 3.97 20.83
C THR A 399 10.99 4.87 22.05
N LEU A 400 11.30 6.15 21.89
CA LEU A 400 11.01 7.18 22.89
C LEU A 400 9.85 8.02 22.39
N GLU A 401 8.80 8.15 23.18
CA GLU A 401 7.67 9.02 22.91
C GLU A 401 7.50 10.05 24.01
N VAL A 402 7.34 11.31 23.65
CA VAL A 402 7.13 12.41 24.59
C VAL A 402 5.95 13.26 24.16
N THR A 403 4.93 13.36 25.02
CA THR A 403 3.71 14.15 24.80
C THR A 403 3.64 15.28 25.83
N PRO A 404 4.42 16.37 25.66
CA PRO A 404 4.51 17.45 26.64
C PRO A 404 3.19 18.17 26.84
N THR A 405 2.35 18.22 25.79
CA THR A 405 0.98 18.79 25.83
C THR A 405 0.04 17.85 25.08
N ALA A 406 -1.27 17.93 25.33
CA ALA A 406 -2.28 17.17 24.61
C ALA A 406 -2.29 17.43 23.08
N GLN A 407 -1.64 18.49 22.62
CA GLN A 407 -1.56 18.89 21.23
C GLN A 407 -0.25 18.55 20.54
N SER A 408 0.77 18.13 21.27
CA SER A 408 2.10 17.87 20.68
C SER A 408 2.67 16.55 21.14
N THR A 409 3.07 15.71 20.18
CA THR A 409 3.76 14.44 20.42
C THR A 409 5.05 14.43 19.61
N TYR A 410 6.12 14.00 20.24
CA TYR A 410 7.43 13.76 19.64
C TYR A 410 7.75 12.29 19.81
N SER A 411 8.25 11.64 18.77
CA SER A 411 8.74 10.27 18.87
C SER A 411 10.08 10.13 18.15
N VAL A 412 10.95 9.30 18.73
CA VAL A 412 12.22 8.91 18.12
C VAL A 412 12.29 7.40 18.18
N HIS A 413 12.62 6.80 17.06
CA HIS A 413 12.70 5.37 16.94
C HIS A 413 14.04 4.96 16.29
N ALA A 414 14.66 3.90 16.81
CA ALA A 414 15.86 3.27 16.26
C ALA A 414 15.70 1.75 16.32
N GLY A 415 16.08 1.06 15.24
CA GLY A 415 15.97 -0.40 15.21
C GLY A 415 16.79 -1.07 14.13
N ILE A 416 16.98 -2.37 14.29
CA ILE A 416 17.53 -3.28 13.29
C ILE A 416 16.42 -4.24 12.86
N TYR A 417 16.36 -4.55 11.59
CA TYR A 417 15.34 -5.44 11.01
C TYR A 417 15.97 -6.38 10.00
N HIS A 418 15.47 -7.60 9.94
CA HIS A 418 15.83 -8.59 8.93
C HIS A 418 14.62 -9.02 8.12
N GLN A 419 14.84 -9.38 6.87
CA GLN A 419 13.82 -9.91 5.95
C GLN A 419 14.37 -11.12 5.22
N TYR A 420 13.58 -12.21 5.16
CA TYR A 420 14.02 -13.54 4.70
C TYR A 420 13.45 -13.94 3.35
N ILE A 421 12.62 -13.10 2.74
CA ILE A 421 12.04 -13.35 1.41
C ILE A 421 12.23 -12.15 0.50
N HIS A 422 12.39 -12.39 -0.79
CA HIS A 422 12.62 -11.39 -1.83
C HIS A 422 11.59 -11.53 -2.93
N GLN A 423 11.16 -10.39 -3.51
CA GLN A 423 10.44 -10.39 -4.76
C GLN A 423 11.39 -9.94 -5.86
N VAL A 424 11.54 -10.75 -6.88
CA VAL A 424 12.39 -10.48 -8.06
C VAL A 424 11.60 -10.72 -9.33
N GLY A 425 12.03 -10.16 -10.46
CA GLY A 425 11.39 -10.40 -11.75
C GLY A 425 11.37 -9.19 -12.68
N PHE A 426 10.61 -9.31 -13.78
CA PHE A 426 10.68 -8.43 -14.96
C PHE A 426 9.64 -7.32 -14.99
N SER A 427 8.84 -7.10 -13.95
CA SER A 427 7.63 -6.28 -14.05
C SER A 427 7.90 -4.78 -14.06
N GLU A 428 8.17 -4.23 -15.24
CA GLU A 428 8.17 -2.76 -15.43
C GLU A 428 6.76 -2.15 -15.50
N ILE A 429 5.75 -2.94 -15.86
CA ILE A 429 4.38 -2.50 -16.14
C ILE A 429 3.32 -3.20 -15.29
N GLY A 430 3.68 -3.63 -14.08
CA GLY A 430 2.74 -4.26 -13.15
C GLY A 430 2.21 -5.63 -13.59
N MET A 431 2.80 -6.29 -14.60
CA MET A 431 2.45 -7.66 -14.92
C MET A 431 2.87 -8.60 -13.78
N PRO A 432 2.10 -9.65 -13.47
CA PRO A 432 2.42 -10.60 -12.39
C PRO A 432 3.52 -11.58 -12.81
N THR A 433 4.62 -11.07 -13.38
CA THR A 433 5.81 -11.87 -13.76
C THR A 433 6.87 -11.89 -12.68
N ASN A 434 6.66 -11.14 -11.60
CA ASN A 434 7.50 -11.20 -10.42
C ASN A 434 7.24 -12.50 -9.64
N TYR A 435 8.29 -13.05 -9.06
CA TYR A 435 8.25 -14.24 -8.25
C TYR A 435 8.94 -14.02 -6.90
N TRP A 436 8.61 -14.86 -5.93
CA TRP A 436 9.14 -14.78 -4.58
C TRP A 436 10.15 -15.89 -4.35
N ILE A 437 11.29 -15.53 -3.77
CA ILE A 437 12.35 -16.45 -3.41
C ILE A 437 12.72 -16.29 -1.93
N PRO A 438 13.03 -17.37 -1.22
CA PRO A 438 13.57 -17.30 0.12
C PRO A 438 15.05 -16.88 0.11
N ALA A 439 15.53 -16.30 1.19
CA ALA A 439 16.95 -16.14 1.42
C ALA A 439 17.61 -17.49 1.64
N ASP A 440 18.77 -17.72 1.02
CA ASP A 440 19.52 -18.96 1.11
C ASP A 440 21.04 -18.70 1.04
N GLU A 441 21.83 -19.69 0.68
CA GLU A 441 23.28 -19.53 0.49
C GLU A 441 23.63 -18.60 -0.68
N ARG A 442 22.75 -18.46 -1.67
CA ARG A 442 22.93 -17.67 -2.91
C ARG A 442 22.37 -16.26 -2.77
N ILE A 443 21.29 -16.10 -2.02
CA ILE A 443 20.56 -14.85 -1.84
C ILE A 443 20.58 -14.44 -0.37
N PRO A 444 21.20 -13.32 -0.01
CA PRO A 444 21.41 -12.95 1.38
C PRO A 444 20.11 -12.57 2.10
N VAL A 445 20.08 -12.81 3.41
CA VAL A 445 19.06 -12.19 4.28
C VAL A 445 19.23 -10.67 4.23
N GLN A 446 18.16 -9.94 3.91
CA GLN A 446 18.19 -8.49 3.92
C GLN A 446 18.21 -7.93 5.34
N ARG A 447 18.90 -6.81 5.54
CA ARG A 447 18.97 -6.11 6.82
C ARG A 447 18.78 -4.61 6.62
N ALA A 448 18.02 -3.99 7.53
CA ALA A 448 17.96 -2.55 7.66
C ALA A 448 18.41 -2.10 9.05
N ILE A 449 19.16 -1.01 9.11
CA ILE A 449 19.38 -0.21 10.32
C ILE A 449 18.65 1.09 10.09
N ALA A 450 17.64 1.38 10.91
CA ALA A 450 16.76 2.51 10.73
C ALA A 450 16.76 3.45 11.94
N LEU A 451 16.65 4.74 11.65
CA LEU A 451 16.42 5.82 12.62
C LEU A 451 15.31 6.70 12.06
N SER A 452 14.31 7.01 12.89
CA SER A 452 13.28 7.97 12.53
C SER A 452 12.94 8.88 13.71
N ALA A 453 12.46 10.08 13.38
CA ALA A 453 11.95 11.04 14.34
C ALA A 453 10.68 11.67 13.80
N SER A 454 9.64 11.73 14.62
CA SER A 454 8.32 12.26 14.25
C SER A 454 7.90 13.38 15.20
N TRP A 455 7.27 14.38 14.65
CA TRP A 455 6.59 15.43 15.40
C TRP A 455 5.19 15.62 14.90
N LYS A 456 4.20 15.49 15.81
CA LYS A 456 2.78 15.71 15.56
C LYS A 456 2.29 16.90 16.35
N LYS A 457 1.57 17.81 15.69
CA LYS A 457 1.03 19.02 16.32
C LYS A 457 -0.40 19.26 15.92
N LYS A 458 -1.31 19.27 16.90
CA LYS A 458 -2.70 19.71 16.74
C LYS A 458 -2.79 21.19 17.09
N PHE A 459 -3.52 21.97 16.26
CA PHE A 459 -3.67 23.40 16.45
C PHE A 459 -5.05 23.89 15.97
N TRP A 460 -5.38 25.15 16.25
CA TRP A 460 -6.67 25.76 15.93
C TRP A 460 -7.85 24.93 16.47
N HIS A 461 -7.92 24.78 17.80
CA HIS A 461 -8.93 23.97 18.48
C HIS A 461 -8.97 22.52 17.99
N ASN A 462 -7.81 21.94 17.69
CA ASN A 462 -7.64 20.56 17.16
C ASN A 462 -8.29 20.32 15.79
N GLN A 463 -8.60 21.39 15.03
CA GLN A 463 -9.15 21.24 13.68
C GLN A 463 -8.11 20.87 12.64
N TYR A 464 -6.86 21.26 12.88
CA TYR A 464 -5.73 20.97 12.02
C TYR A 464 -4.71 20.14 12.78
N GLU A 465 -4.05 19.26 12.04
CA GLU A 465 -2.92 18.47 12.53
C GLU A 465 -1.79 18.49 11.51
N LEU A 466 -0.59 18.80 11.98
CA LEU A 466 0.65 18.74 11.22
C LEU A 466 1.48 17.57 11.73
N ASP A 467 1.87 16.68 10.81
CA ASP A 467 2.80 15.59 11.04
C ASP A 467 4.08 15.87 10.25
N VAL A 468 5.23 15.69 10.89
CA VAL A 468 6.56 15.84 10.31
C VAL A 468 7.36 14.61 10.70
N ASP A 469 7.81 13.83 9.71
CA ASP A 469 8.63 12.64 9.93
C ASP A 469 9.97 12.80 9.21
N ILE A 470 11.05 12.50 9.89
CA ILE A 470 12.41 12.45 9.33
C ILE A 470 12.90 11.03 9.49
N TYR A 471 13.46 10.45 8.43
CA TYR A 471 13.91 9.06 8.46
C TYR A 471 15.26 8.87 7.77
N GLY A 472 15.98 7.83 8.21
CA GLY A 472 17.18 7.33 7.58
C GLY A 472 17.26 5.82 7.74
N LYS A 473 17.55 5.10 6.65
CA LYS A 473 17.70 3.63 6.62
C LYS A 473 18.98 3.27 5.87
N ARG A 474 19.83 2.44 6.47
CA ARG A 474 20.90 1.74 5.79
C ARG A 474 20.41 0.32 5.49
N LEU A 475 20.59 -0.11 4.26
CA LEU A 475 20.07 -1.39 3.76
C LEU A 475 21.25 -2.25 3.29
N ASP A 476 21.34 -3.47 3.77
CA ASP A 476 22.29 -4.49 3.33
C ASP A 476 21.53 -5.67 2.71
N GLY A 477 22.19 -6.44 1.83
CA GLY A 477 21.58 -7.60 1.17
C GLY A 477 20.49 -7.24 0.16
N GLN A 478 20.55 -6.05 -0.45
CA GLN A 478 19.60 -5.65 -1.48
C GLN A 478 19.76 -6.50 -2.73
N THR A 479 18.66 -6.79 -3.40
CA THR A 479 18.64 -7.58 -4.63
C THR A 479 17.90 -6.82 -5.72
N GLU A 480 18.41 -6.90 -6.96
CA GLU A 480 17.78 -6.36 -8.15
C GLU A 480 17.90 -7.34 -9.30
N PHE A 481 16.83 -7.53 -10.06
CA PHE A 481 16.83 -8.40 -11.22
C PHE A 481 17.34 -7.63 -12.45
N ARG A 482 18.42 -8.12 -13.08
CA ARG A 482 19.05 -7.50 -14.24
C ARG A 482 18.56 -8.05 -15.59
N GLY A 483 17.91 -9.20 -15.60
CA GLY A 483 17.47 -9.87 -16.82
C GLY A 483 16.36 -9.11 -17.55
N VAL A 484 16.25 -9.37 -18.85
CA VAL A 484 15.13 -8.96 -19.69
C VAL A 484 14.27 -10.16 -20.05
N LEU A 485 13.01 -9.92 -20.47
CA LEU A 485 12.08 -11.01 -20.83
C LEU A 485 12.66 -12.00 -21.86
N LEU A 486 13.54 -11.54 -22.75
CA LEU A 486 14.17 -12.38 -23.77
C LEU A 486 15.22 -13.34 -23.21
N ASP A 487 15.82 -13.04 -22.06
CA ASP A 487 16.82 -13.93 -21.43
C ASP A 487 16.17 -15.25 -20.99
N ILE A 488 14.87 -15.22 -20.65
CA ILE A 488 14.08 -16.39 -20.28
C ILE A 488 14.01 -17.42 -21.42
N LEU A 489 14.16 -16.97 -22.65
CA LEU A 489 14.06 -17.81 -23.83
C LEU A 489 15.35 -18.60 -24.10
N SER A 490 16.40 -18.39 -23.29
CA SER A 490 17.64 -19.15 -23.36
C SER A 490 17.48 -20.51 -22.67
N SER A 491 17.96 -21.58 -23.31
CA SER A 491 18.03 -22.92 -22.72
C SER A 491 18.95 -23.02 -21.50
N GLU A 492 19.86 -22.05 -21.34
CA GLU A 492 20.83 -21.96 -20.24
C GLU A 492 20.39 -20.93 -19.18
N TYR A 493 19.13 -20.48 -19.22
CA TYR A 493 18.62 -19.52 -18.25
C TYR A 493 18.68 -20.06 -16.82
N ASN A 494 19.33 -19.27 -15.96
CA ASN A 494 19.35 -19.48 -14.53
C ASN A 494 19.05 -18.15 -13.84
N GLU A 495 17.93 -18.08 -13.13
CA GLU A 495 17.43 -16.87 -12.48
C GLU A 495 18.44 -16.26 -11.52
N TYR A 496 19.21 -17.07 -10.81
CA TYR A 496 20.21 -16.60 -9.83
C TYR A 496 21.38 -15.85 -10.46
N HIS A 497 21.72 -16.12 -11.71
CA HIS A 497 22.75 -15.38 -12.45
C HIS A 497 22.33 -13.96 -12.85
N HIS A 498 21.03 -13.69 -12.77
CA HIS A 498 20.44 -12.39 -13.10
C HIS A 498 20.06 -11.56 -11.88
N ILE A 499 20.39 -12.02 -10.67
CA ILE A 499 20.10 -11.30 -9.41
C ILE A 499 21.38 -10.64 -8.93
N ASP A 500 21.46 -9.31 -9.09
CA ASP A 500 22.54 -8.51 -8.54
C ASP A 500 22.31 -8.31 -7.04
N GLN A 501 23.38 -8.37 -6.24
CA GLN A 501 23.35 -8.18 -4.80
C GLN A 501 24.07 -6.89 -4.42
N GLY A 502 23.61 -6.23 -3.36
CA GLY A 502 24.19 -4.95 -3.00
C GLY A 502 23.68 -4.37 -1.69
N LYS A 503 23.86 -3.07 -1.55
CA LYS A 503 23.47 -2.30 -0.37
C LYS A 503 22.89 -0.94 -0.76
N GLY A 504 22.22 -0.28 0.20
CA GLY A 504 21.56 0.99 -0.08
C GLY A 504 21.45 1.91 1.11
N TYR A 505 21.05 3.15 0.82
CA TYR A 505 20.63 4.16 1.77
C TYR A 505 19.33 4.81 1.33
N ASN A 506 18.40 4.94 2.25
CA ASN A 506 17.19 5.75 2.07
C ASN A 506 17.16 6.80 3.18
N TRP A 507 16.85 8.05 2.86
CA TRP A 507 16.64 9.09 3.84
C TRP A 507 15.73 10.18 3.30
N GLY A 508 15.02 10.88 4.17
CA GLY A 508 14.08 11.89 3.72
C GLY A 508 13.28 12.54 4.82
N VAL A 509 12.34 13.38 4.37
CA VAL A 509 11.39 14.11 5.21
C VAL A 509 10.00 13.96 4.61
N ASP A 510 9.04 13.59 5.45
CA ASP A 510 7.63 13.47 5.14
C ASP A 510 6.85 14.53 5.91
N LEU A 511 5.98 15.27 5.24
CA LEU A 511 5.13 16.30 5.83
C LEU A 511 3.66 16.00 5.51
N MET A 512 2.78 16.14 6.48
CA MET A 512 1.34 16.04 6.27
C MET A 512 0.59 17.08 7.09
N LEU A 513 -0.16 17.90 6.40
CA LEU A 513 -1.11 18.84 7.01
C LEU A 513 -2.52 18.35 6.72
N ARG A 514 -3.29 18.02 7.75
CA ARG A 514 -4.67 17.53 7.60
C ARG A 514 -5.68 18.37 8.35
N ARG A 515 -6.89 18.37 7.83
CA ARG A 515 -8.08 18.94 8.45
C ARG A 515 -9.18 17.90 8.49
N ASN A 516 -9.60 17.51 9.69
CA ASN A 516 -10.62 16.48 9.92
C ASN A 516 -11.93 17.07 10.49
N TYR A 517 -12.31 18.29 10.07
CA TYR A 517 -13.39 19.02 10.72
C TYR A 517 -14.31 19.75 9.75
N GLY A 518 -15.62 19.70 10.02
CA GLY A 518 -16.63 20.49 9.32
C GLY A 518 -16.96 20.00 7.91
N ARG A 519 -17.50 20.89 7.09
CA ARG A 519 -17.92 20.59 5.72
C ARG A 519 -16.75 20.38 4.76
N TRP A 520 -15.61 20.98 5.06
CA TRP A 520 -14.37 20.83 4.30
C TRP A 520 -13.37 20.01 5.09
N ASN A 521 -12.93 18.90 4.55
CA ASN A 521 -11.90 18.03 5.10
C ASN A 521 -10.95 17.56 4.01
N GLY A 522 -9.74 17.16 4.41
CA GLY A 522 -8.72 16.72 3.49
C GLY A 522 -7.31 16.85 4.08
N TRP A 523 -6.31 16.58 3.26
CA TRP A 523 -4.91 16.73 3.65
C TRP A 523 -4.05 17.13 2.46
N LEU A 524 -2.94 17.75 2.79
CA LEU A 524 -1.82 18.00 1.92
C LEU A 524 -0.64 17.18 2.44
N SER A 525 -0.06 16.34 1.62
CA SER A 525 1.16 15.59 1.94
C SER A 525 2.29 15.99 1.00
N TYR A 526 3.50 16.04 1.53
CA TYR A 526 4.71 16.28 0.77
C TYR A 526 5.82 15.36 1.29
N SER A 527 6.57 14.76 0.38
CA SER A 527 7.74 13.94 0.69
C SER A 527 8.94 14.43 -0.12
N LEU A 528 10.05 14.57 0.57
CA LEU A 528 11.37 14.70 -0.03
C LEU A 528 12.18 13.49 0.39
N GLY A 529 12.55 12.62 -0.55
CA GLY A 529 13.24 11.38 -0.22
C GLY A 529 14.31 11.01 -1.23
N PHE A 530 15.38 10.46 -0.73
CA PHE A 530 16.52 9.96 -1.49
C PHE A 530 16.71 8.48 -1.24
N ALA A 531 16.91 7.71 -2.30
CA ALA A 531 17.19 6.28 -2.22
C ALA A 531 18.33 5.93 -3.17
N LYS A 532 19.43 5.45 -2.63
CA LYS A 532 20.64 5.08 -3.39
C LYS A 532 20.93 3.60 -3.23
N ARG A 533 21.47 3.00 -4.29
CA ARG A 533 21.89 1.61 -4.33
C ARG A 533 23.29 1.51 -4.95
N ILE A 534 24.03 0.51 -4.53
CA ILE A 534 25.25 0.03 -5.20
C ILE A 534 25.22 -1.49 -5.15
N PHE A 535 25.32 -2.11 -6.31
CA PHE A 535 25.38 -3.56 -6.48
C PHE A 535 26.80 -4.00 -6.77
N ASP A 536 27.11 -5.27 -6.61
CA ASP A 536 28.46 -5.81 -6.74
C ASP A 536 29.10 -5.59 -8.13
N ILE A 537 28.26 -5.37 -9.15
CA ILE A 537 28.71 -5.06 -10.52
C ILE A 537 28.80 -3.56 -10.82
N ASP A 538 28.36 -2.70 -9.89
CA ASP A 538 28.36 -1.25 -10.07
C ASP A 538 29.69 -0.64 -9.56
N GLU A 539 30.25 0.31 -10.31
CA GLU A 539 31.45 1.06 -9.91
C GLU A 539 31.11 2.22 -8.97
N GLU A 540 29.86 2.71 -8.99
CA GLU A 540 29.43 3.88 -8.25
C GLU A 540 27.97 3.78 -7.77
N TRP A 541 27.63 4.62 -6.78
CA TRP A 541 26.27 4.73 -6.27
C TRP A 541 25.29 5.24 -7.32
N THR A 542 24.17 4.54 -7.46
CA THR A 542 23.09 4.85 -8.40
C THR A 542 21.80 5.17 -7.67
N ASN A 543 20.85 5.78 -8.36
CA ASN A 543 19.52 5.99 -7.79
C ASN A 543 18.76 4.66 -7.73
N SER A 544 17.99 4.44 -6.67
CA SER A 544 16.98 3.38 -6.68
C SER A 544 15.87 3.72 -7.68
N VAL A 545 15.34 2.72 -8.36
CA VAL A 545 14.13 2.89 -9.21
C VAL A 545 12.94 3.41 -8.39
N ASN A 546 12.93 3.16 -7.08
CA ASN A 546 11.92 3.59 -6.13
C ASN A 546 12.28 4.89 -5.39
N GLU A 547 13.25 5.66 -5.88
CA GLU A 547 13.59 6.95 -5.25
C GLU A 547 12.43 7.95 -5.36
N PRO A 548 11.84 8.40 -4.24
CA PRO A 548 10.67 9.27 -4.26
C PRO A 548 10.97 10.72 -4.67
N LEU A 549 12.20 11.20 -4.53
CA LEU A 549 12.70 12.59 -4.67
C LEU A 549 11.69 13.64 -4.20
N HIS A 550 10.85 14.20 -5.07
CA HIS A 550 9.77 15.12 -4.70
C HIS A 550 8.42 14.50 -5.00
N GLN A 551 7.55 14.41 -4.01
CA GLN A 551 6.16 13.98 -4.16
C GLN A 551 5.23 14.91 -3.40
N LEU A 552 4.11 15.27 -4.02
CA LEU A 552 3.06 16.07 -3.44
C LEU A 552 1.72 15.41 -3.70
N SER A 553 0.89 15.29 -2.66
CA SER A 553 -0.50 14.85 -2.81
C SER A 553 -1.42 15.79 -2.06
N LEU A 554 -2.49 16.18 -2.69
CA LEU A 554 -3.60 16.90 -2.09
C LEU A 554 -4.86 16.07 -2.24
N PHE A 555 -5.50 15.74 -1.14
CA PHE A 555 -6.88 15.26 -1.13
C PHE A 555 -7.77 16.28 -0.46
N THR A 556 -8.91 16.59 -1.06
CA THR A 556 -9.91 17.48 -0.48
C THR A 556 -11.31 16.96 -0.76
N ARG A 557 -12.18 17.11 0.23
CA ARG A 557 -13.61 16.86 0.12
C ARG A 557 -14.39 18.01 0.72
N TYR A 558 -15.37 18.49 -0.01
CA TYR A 558 -16.28 19.53 0.42
C TYR A 558 -17.72 19.06 0.34
N ARG A 559 -18.45 19.07 1.48
CA ARG A 559 -19.89 18.80 1.53
C ARG A 559 -20.64 20.09 1.23
N LEU A 560 -21.04 20.25 -0.03
CA LEU A 560 -21.77 21.41 -0.52
C LEU A 560 -23.14 21.53 0.17
N SER A 561 -23.86 20.40 0.26
CA SER A 561 -25.15 20.27 0.96
C SER A 561 -25.31 18.83 1.46
N ASP A 562 -26.44 18.50 2.06
CA ASP A 562 -26.74 17.10 2.42
C ASP A 562 -26.95 16.21 1.17
N TYR A 563 -27.27 16.83 0.03
CA TYR A 563 -27.48 16.15 -1.24
C TYR A 563 -26.21 16.01 -2.07
N PHE A 564 -25.24 16.92 -1.93
CA PHE A 564 -24.06 16.94 -2.80
C PHE A 564 -22.75 17.06 -2.03
N SER A 565 -21.80 16.24 -2.41
CA SER A 565 -20.41 16.37 -1.99
C SER A 565 -19.48 16.32 -3.19
N ILE A 566 -18.41 17.11 -3.13
CA ILE A 566 -17.37 17.19 -4.15
C ILE A 566 -16.07 16.72 -3.51
N ALA A 567 -15.30 15.89 -4.21
CA ALA A 567 -13.97 15.48 -3.80
C ALA A 567 -12.98 15.62 -4.95
N GLY A 568 -11.71 15.83 -4.61
CA GLY A 568 -10.65 15.91 -5.60
C GLY A 568 -9.33 15.48 -5.02
N THR A 569 -8.48 14.92 -5.87
CA THR A 569 -7.08 14.61 -5.57
C THR A 569 -6.19 15.22 -6.62
N PHE A 570 -5.11 15.83 -6.18
CA PHE A 570 -4.01 16.21 -7.04
C PHE A 570 -2.74 15.49 -6.58
N THR A 571 -2.02 14.88 -7.52
CA THR A 571 -0.76 14.22 -7.26
C THR A 571 0.31 14.76 -8.20
N TYR A 572 1.51 14.96 -7.65
CA TYR A 572 2.72 15.28 -8.37
C TYR A 572 3.86 14.41 -7.86
N ALA A 573 4.69 13.89 -8.74
CA ALA A 573 5.93 13.22 -8.41
C ALA A 573 7.01 13.55 -9.42
N SER A 574 8.24 13.78 -8.95
CA SER A 574 9.42 13.85 -9.82
C SER A 574 9.56 12.58 -10.63
N GLY A 575 10.03 12.70 -11.85
CA GLY A 575 10.21 11.58 -12.75
C GLY A 575 11.04 10.45 -12.13
N ARG A 576 10.56 9.22 -12.26
CA ARG A 576 11.18 8.02 -11.73
C ARG A 576 12.54 7.77 -12.41
N PRO A 577 13.59 7.36 -11.68
CA PRO A 577 14.85 6.94 -12.28
C PRO A 577 14.67 5.72 -13.18
N TYR A 578 15.41 5.68 -14.28
CA TYR A 578 15.46 4.52 -15.18
C TYR A 578 16.81 4.40 -15.89
N THR A 579 17.15 3.21 -16.35
CA THR A 579 18.36 2.95 -17.13
C THR A 579 18.09 3.27 -18.60
N LYS A 580 18.75 4.30 -19.12
CA LYS A 580 18.57 4.74 -20.50
C LYS A 580 19.36 3.87 -21.45
N GLY A 581 18.72 3.31 -22.48
CA GLY A 581 19.40 2.73 -23.62
C GLY A 581 20.23 3.79 -24.36
N THR A 582 21.47 3.52 -24.67
CA THR A 582 22.39 4.45 -25.34
C THR A 582 22.60 4.10 -26.81
N SER A 583 22.64 2.83 -27.14
CA SER A 583 22.89 2.35 -28.50
C SER A 583 22.19 1.02 -28.74
N LEU A 584 21.98 0.72 -30.00
CA LEU A 584 21.45 -0.56 -30.44
C LEU A 584 22.37 -1.10 -31.53
N TYR A 585 22.86 -2.30 -31.36
CA TYR A 585 23.73 -2.98 -32.33
C TYR A 585 23.00 -4.19 -32.88
N ILE A 586 23.28 -4.50 -34.15
CA ILE A 586 22.84 -5.74 -34.79
C ILE A 586 24.10 -6.58 -35.00
N VAL A 587 24.20 -7.69 -34.29
CA VAL A 587 25.34 -8.62 -34.37
C VAL A 587 24.78 -10.00 -34.68
N ALA A 588 25.20 -10.59 -35.83
CA ALA A 588 24.73 -11.90 -36.29
C ALA A 588 23.19 -12.04 -36.22
N GLU A 589 22.49 -11.04 -36.79
CA GLU A 589 21.01 -10.92 -36.81
C GLU A 589 20.32 -10.71 -35.44
N ASN A 590 21.09 -10.65 -34.34
CA ASN A 590 20.59 -10.35 -33.00
C ASN A 590 20.66 -8.85 -32.70
N VAL A 591 19.61 -8.32 -32.09
CA VAL A 591 19.57 -6.94 -31.65
C VAL A 591 20.09 -6.87 -30.21
N ILE A 592 21.21 -6.20 -30.02
CA ILE A 592 21.86 -5.99 -28.73
C ILE A 592 21.68 -4.54 -28.32
N ASN A 593 21.06 -4.32 -27.16
CA ASN A 593 20.89 -2.99 -26.55
C ASN A 593 22.11 -2.70 -25.67
N SER A 594 22.72 -1.54 -25.87
CA SER A 594 23.68 -0.96 -24.94
C SER A 594 22.97 0.00 -24.01
N TYR A 595 23.27 -0.08 -22.75
CA TYR A 595 22.66 0.76 -21.71
C TYR A 595 23.69 1.70 -21.11
N GLY A 596 23.23 2.89 -20.72
CA GLY A 596 24.01 3.82 -19.92
C GLY A 596 24.09 3.42 -18.45
N LYS A 597 24.46 4.37 -17.60
CA LYS A 597 24.50 4.20 -16.15
C LYS A 597 23.15 3.68 -15.64
N ARG A 598 23.18 2.69 -14.73
CA ARG A 598 21.99 2.16 -14.02
C ARG A 598 21.22 3.31 -13.38
N ASN A 599 19.93 3.42 -13.70
CA ASN A 599 19.02 4.44 -13.18
C ASN A 599 19.57 5.88 -13.29
N GLY A 600 20.46 6.15 -14.27
CA GLY A 600 21.16 7.42 -14.47
C GLY A 600 20.31 8.52 -15.13
N ALA A 601 19.15 8.18 -15.66
CA ALA A 601 18.21 9.13 -16.26
C ALA A 601 16.89 9.16 -15.45
N ARG A 602 16.08 10.21 -15.66
CA ARG A 602 14.73 10.31 -15.07
C ARG A 602 13.69 10.43 -16.18
N LEU A 603 12.55 9.78 -15.96
CA LEU A 603 11.34 10.02 -16.74
C LEU A 603 10.87 11.45 -16.52
N PRO A 604 10.06 12.04 -17.41
CA PRO A 604 9.34 13.28 -17.13
C PRO A 604 8.49 13.17 -15.87
N ASP A 605 8.24 14.31 -15.23
CA ASP A 605 7.46 14.39 -14.01
C ASP A 605 6.04 13.87 -14.22
N TYR A 606 5.54 13.18 -13.21
CA TYR A 606 4.18 12.67 -13.15
C TYR A 606 3.28 13.65 -12.43
N HIS A 607 2.10 13.95 -13.01
CA HIS A 607 1.06 14.67 -12.28
C HIS A 607 -0.34 14.34 -12.79
N ARG A 608 -1.32 14.36 -11.88
CA ARG A 608 -2.71 14.00 -12.18
C ARG A 608 -3.67 14.72 -11.26
N LEU A 609 -4.79 15.17 -11.81
CA LEU A 609 -5.94 15.68 -11.06
C LEU A 609 -7.13 14.78 -11.30
N ASP A 610 -7.72 14.26 -10.22
CA ASP A 610 -8.94 13.48 -10.26
C ASP A 610 -10.03 14.24 -9.50
N LEU A 611 -11.24 14.27 -10.06
CA LEU A 611 -12.40 14.97 -9.50
C LEU A 611 -13.58 14.02 -9.34
N SER A 612 -14.41 14.24 -8.35
CA SER A 612 -15.59 13.43 -8.09
C SER A 612 -16.72 14.27 -7.51
N VAL A 613 -17.93 14.01 -7.97
CA VAL A 613 -19.18 14.56 -7.42
C VAL A 613 -20.08 13.41 -7.01
N THR A 614 -20.55 13.43 -5.77
CA THR A 614 -21.50 12.45 -5.25
C THR A 614 -22.83 13.12 -4.98
N TRP A 615 -23.88 12.59 -5.57
CA TRP A 615 -25.26 12.94 -5.28
C TRP A 615 -25.87 11.92 -4.32
N HIS A 616 -26.22 12.36 -3.10
CA HIS A 616 -26.97 11.60 -2.11
C HIS A 616 -28.47 11.80 -2.40
N ILE A 617 -29.11 10.81 -3.01
CA ILE A 617 -30.46 10.96 -3.59
C ILE A 617 -31.52 11.15 -2.49
N ASN A 618 -31.36 10.47 -1.35
CA ASN A 618 -32.34 10.49 -0.26
C ASN A 618 -31.70 10.70 1.13
N PRO A 619 -30.97 11.81 1.38
CA PRO A 619 -30.17 12.00 2.59
C PRO A 619 -31.03 12.11 3.88
N HIS A 620 -32.23 12.67 3.78
CA HIS A 620 -33.12 12.94 4.92
C HIS A 620 -34.29 11.94 5.09
N ARG A 621 -34.39 10.94 4.20
CA ARG A 621 -35.44 9.95 4.30
C ARG A 621 -35.15 9.04 5.50
N GLU A 622 -36.11 8.82 6.38
CA GLU A 622 -36.08 7.76 7.40
C GLU A 622 -36.05 6.35 6.79
N SER A 623 -36.00 6.28 5.47
CA SER A 623 -35.86 5.04 4.71
C SER A 623 -34.58 4.33 5.12
N LYS A 624 -34.69 3.05 5.42
CA LYS A 624 -33.54 2.15 5.64
C LYS A 624 -32.62 2.08 4.41
N ILE A 625 -33.14 2.41 3.22
CA ILE A 625 -32.40 2.36 1.95
C ILE A 625 -31.85 3.75 1.64
N LYS A 626 -30.53 3.88 1.52
CA LYS A 626 -29.85 5.08 1.07
C LYS A 626 -29.22 4.85 -0.29
N GLN A 627 -29.33 5.86 -1.15
CA GLN A 627 -28.91 5.79 -2.55
C GLN A 627 -27.95 6.91 -2.87
N GLU A 628 -26.86 6.59 -3.57
CA GLU A 628 -25.82 7.55 -3.97
C GLU A 628 -25.49 7.33 -5.46
N LEU A 629 -25.36 8.42 -6.19
CA LEU A 629 -24.84 8.43 -7.55
C LEU A 629 -23.52 9.20 -7.54
N ASN A 630 -22.46 8.57 -8.01
CA ASN A 630 -21.12 9.18 -8.06
C ASN A 630 -20.67 9.32 -9.52
N LEU A 631 -20.28 10.53 -9.90
CA LEU A 631 -19.60 10.85 -11.14
C LEU A 631 -18.17 11.23 -10.83
N SER A 632 -17.22 10.50 -11.40
CA SER A 632 -15.77 10.75 -11.23
C SER A 632 -15.13 11.03 -12.59
N LEU A 633 -14.11 11.87 -12.59
CA LEU A 633 -13.28 12.18 -13.75
C LEU A 633 -11.82 12.02 -13.36
N LEU A 634 -11.20 10.94 -13.83
CA LEU A 634 -9.78 10.70 -13.61
C LEU A 634 -8.96 11.45 -14.66
N ASN A 635 -7.82 11.99 -14.24
CA ASN A 635 -6.93 12.79 -15.09
C ASN A 635 -7.68 13.92 -15.81
N ALA A 636 -8.36 14.77 -15.04
CA ALA A 636 -9.34 15.77 -15.51
C ALA A 636 -8.80 16.78 -16.54
N TYR A 637 -7.48 17.02 -16.60
CA TYR A 637 -6.84 17.89 -17.60
C TYR A 637 -6.05 17.15 -18.67
N TYR A 638 -6.27 15.81 -18.81
CA TYR A 638 -5.73 14.99 -19.90
C TYR A 638 -4.20 15.00 -19.99
N HIS A 639 -3.48 14.98 -18.86
CA HIS A 639 -2.03 14.92 -18.90
C HIS A 639 -1.54 13.54 -19.32
N LYS A 640 -0.60 13.48 -20.27
CA LYS A 640 -0.02 12.23 -20.78
C LYS A 640 1.19 11.84 -19.95
N ASN A 641 0.96 11.19 -18.80
CA ASN A 641 2.03 10.66 -17.97
C ASN A 641 2.83 9.57 -18.69
N ILE A 642 4.15 9.69 -18.69
CA ILE A 642 5.07 8.74 -19.31
C ILE A 642 5.49 7.71 -18.26
N ILE A 643 5.26 6.43 -18.54
CA ILE A 643 5.58 5.32 -17.64
C ILE A 643 6.89 4.60 -18.00
N SER A 644 7.28 4.59 -19.26
CA SER A 644 8.57 4.06 -19.71
C SER A 644 9.01 4.71 -21.02
N MET A 645 10.31 4.70 -21.25
CA MET A 645 10.94 5.12 -22.50
C MET A 645 11.93 4.04 -22.95
N TYR A 646 11.83 3.64 -24.20
CA TYR A 646 12.71 2.63 -24.80
C TYR A 646 13.05 2.99 -26.24
N TYR A 647 14.15 2.46 -26.74
CA TYR A 647 14.52 2.63 -28.15
C TYR A 647 13.93 1.51 -28.99
N THR A 648 13.48 1.86 -30.18
CA THR A 648 13.01 0.92 -31.18
C THR A 648 13.54 1.32 -32.56
N TYR A 649 13.72 0.34 -33.42
CA TYR A 649 14.21 0.56 -34.78
C TYR A 649 13.05 0.56 -35.78
N ASN A 650 13.01 1.58 -36.64
CA ASN A 650 12.06 1.64 -37.73
C ASN A 650 12.72 1.10 -39.01
N TYR A 651 12.42 -0.13 -39.37
CA TYR A 651 12.97 -0.80 -40.54
C TYR A 651 12.67 -0.07 -41.86
N LYS A 652 11.49 0.61 -41.97
CA LYS A 652 11.14 1.35 -43.21
C LYS A 652 11.98 2.61 -43.40
N LYS A 653 12.39 3.25 -42.31
CA LYS A 653 13.17 4.50 -42.33
C LYS A 653 14.63 4.28 -41.99
N SER A 654 15.02 3.08 -41.62
CA SER A 654 16.37 2.73 -41.16
C SER A 654 16.91 3.65 -40.04
N ILE A 655 16.03 4.06 -39.12
CA ILE A 655 16.39 4.94 -38.01
C ILE A 655 16.03 4.34 -36.65
N LEU A 656 16.93 4.55 -35.71
CA LEU A 656 16.68 4.32 -34.30
C LEU A 656 15.92 5.53 -33.71
N TYR A 657 14.82 5.30 -33.04
CA TYR A 657 14.11 6.38 -32.37
C TYR A 657 13.62 5.97 -31.00
N GLN A 658 13.50 6.95 -30.09
CA GLN A 658 12.99 6.75 -28.75
C GLN A 658 11.45 6.72 -28.76
N ARG A 659 10.88 5.62 -28.27
CA ARG A 659 9.45 5.47 -28.09
C ARG A 659 9.08 5.74 -26.63
N LYS A 660 8.00 6.47 -26.43
CA LYS A 660 7.41 6.75 -25.11
C LYS A 660 6.19 5.87 -24.93
N ARG A 661 6.08 5.20 -23.78
CA ARG A 661 4.89 4.52 -23.36
C ARG A 661 4.16 5.41 -22.36
N TYR A 662 2.91 5.68 -22.62
CA TYR A 662 2.06 6.53 -21.79
C TYR A 662 1.23 5.69 -20.84
N SER A 663 0.83 6.29 -19.71
CA SER A 663 -0.13 5.71 -18.79
C SER A 663 -1.48 5.47 -19.51
N PHE A 664 -2.20 4.42 -19.08
CA PHE A 664 -3.56 4.15 -19.51
C PHE A 664 -4.54 5.23 -19.05
N TYR A 665 -4.23 5.93 -17.97
CA TYR A 665 -5.08 7.00 -17.44
C TYR A 665 -5.06 8.26 -18.35
N ASN A 666 -5.71 8.15 -19.50
CA ASN A 666 -6.21 9.33 -20.20
C ASN A 666 -7.35 9.96 -19.38
N MET A 667 -7.99 11.01 -19.85
CA MET A 667 -9.20 11.54 -19.21
C MET A 667 -10.29 10.46 -19.22
N LEU A 668 -10.60 9.88 -18.04
CA LEU A 668 -11.54 8.76 -17.92
C LEU A 668 -12.73 9.16 -17.04
N PRO A 669 -13.91 9.38 -17.62
CA PRO A 669 -15.14 9.53 -16.85
C PRO A 669 -15.58 8.17 -16.28
N SER A 670 -16.12 8.18 -15.08
CA SER A 670 -16.67 7.00 -14.40
C SER A 670 -17.97 7.35 -13.70
N LEU A 671 -18.94 6.48 -13.80
CA LEU A 671 -20.23 6.59 -13.13
C LEU A 671 -20.44 5.38 -12.25
N SER A 672 -20.91 5.57 -11.02
CA SER A 672 -21.35 4.47 -10.15
C SER A 672 -22.60 4.80 -9.38
N TYR A 673 -23.39 3.77 -9.12
CA TYR A 673 -24.58 3.82 -8.29
C TYR A 673 -24.39 2.91 -7.09
N THR A 674 -24.62 3.44 -5.89
CA THR A 674 -24.50 2.71 -4.62
C THR A 674 -25.81 2.69 -3.89
N LEU A 675 -26.21 1.52 -3.44
CA LEU A 675 -27.39 1.27 -2.60
C LEU A 675 -26.93 0.71 -1.26
N LYS A 676 -27.37 1.33 -0.15
CA LYS A 676 -27.08 0.91 1.24
C LYS A 676 -28.39 0.64 1.95
N PHE A 677 -28.48 -0.45 2.71
CA PHE A 677 -29.66 -0.85 3.48
C PHE A 677 -29.32 -1.36 4.86
#